data_58a9a184ca4ae90cb190e6603b216065
#
_entry.id   58a9a184ca4ae90cb190e6603b216065
#
_cell.length_a   1.000
_cell.length_b   1.000
_cell.length_c   1.000
_cell.angle_alpha   90.00
_cell.angle_beta   90.00
_cell.angle_gamma   90.00
#
_symmetry.space_group_name_H-M   'P 1'
#
loop_
_entity.id
_entity.type
_entity.pdbx_description
1 polymer ?
#
loop_
_entity_poly.entity_id
_entity_poly.type
_entity_poly.pdbx_seq_one_letter_code
_entity_poly.pdbx_strand_id
1 'polypeptide(L)'
;MQLNHCELEFRIEWLELGRYFVTARFSYPARDLEDQLLEPVAIDIDTAQLQLLGADPLAYGQKLSQMLFGDSSSKVYQAFDAARNLAAAQTSLRIRLAIQSSAPELHSIRWELLLDPIKNQPLLLQENIWFSRFLSSQDYRPRPDPDNDFLKALVVVASPSDIASKWQLGVIDKAQEVQRAMTSLTEGGRTAARRIVPTALVGGATLYNIATALHSTYYDVLYLICHGALIDGHEPRLLLEADNGTGHSIAGQELVERLRDHGEQPRLVVLASCESAGNHQDGVLSAIGPRLAAAGVPSVIAMQGKITADTAALFMTRLLREVANTGQIDRAMAIARSEIRARPDWWMPALFMRLKTGRLWAANLAQYGSFEKWKALVTDIKDGQFVPILGPGLVESSLGSTRNMARKWAEQYEFPLAPRDRDDLAQVAQYLVYRQSRRYAVAELRKYLITQIRESYRNELDEAGKAEGRDFLTCEIQDGLLNELMLHVGRAQRKNDPADVHRLLARLPAKVFVNANRDNFLRDALIEQGKQPQVQLCTWKSVNDMPRQIGPEIPKSYVPSIECPLVFHVFGNLEYPESLVLTEDDYFDFLTAVTRAESLKKLRIPSVVTSAFAASGWLLLGFQPDDWDFRVLLSAILKQPGNRQGEDCVRVAVQMNPSEGLLIDPDRATQYVASFFQAQGKMITFWGTPRAFMSKLMAQCETDGIVLPESAAVALAAIINPVAAD
;
A
#
# COMPACT_ATOMS: atom_id res chain seq x y z
N MET A 1 -6.52 -6.69 18.03
CA MET A 1 -6.54 -8.15 18.26
C MET A 1 -5.40 -8.72 17.46
N GLN A 2 -4.30 -9.15 18.09
CA GLN A 2 -3.28 -9.92 17.37
C GLN A 2 -4.00 -11.07 16.67
N LEU A 3 -3.78 -11.23 15.37
CA LEU A 3 -4.24 -12.42 14.67
C LEU A 3 -3.37 -13.58 15.17
N ASN A 4 -3.74 -14.13 16.34
CA ASN A 4 -3.05 -15.30 16.88
C ASN A 4 -3.35 -16.47 15.94
N HIS A 5 -2.35 -16.91 15.21
CA HIS A 5 -2.41 -18.13 14.40
C HIS A 5 -1.20 -19.00 14.75
N CYS A 6 -1.37 -20.30 14.68
CA CYS A 6 -0.26 -21.24 14.66
C CYS A 6 0.04 -21.59 13.21
N GLU A 7 1.28 -21.96 12.91
CA GLU A 7 1.69 -22.32 11.56
C GLU A 7 2.11 -23.79 11.49
N LEU A 8 1.57 -24.52 10.51
CA LEU A 8 1.96 -25.84 10.13
C LEU A 8 2.51 -25.82 8.70
N GLU A 9 3.80 -26.05 8.53
CA GLU A 9 4.41 -26.20 7.22
C GLU A 9 4.57 -27.67 6.87
N PHE A 10 3.92 -28.12 5.79
CA PHE A 10 4.23 -29.37 5.13
C PHE A 10 5.19 -29.10 3.99
N ARG A 11 6.36 -29.73 4.03
CA ARG A 11 7.36 -29.67 2.96
C ARG A 11 7.39 -30.99 2.23
N ILE A 12 7.23 -30.94 0.89
CA ILE A 12 7.20 -32.11 0.03
C ILE A 12 8.39 -32.04 -0.93
N GLU A 13 9.18 -33.12 -0.92
CA GLU A 13 10.38 -33.26 -1.74
C GLU A 13 10.30 -34.57 -2.53
N TRP A 14 10.85 -34.56 -3.74
CA TRP A 14 10.88 -35.75 -4.59
C TRP A 14 11.79 -36.83 -3.99
N LEU A 15 11.35 -38.08 -4.01
CA LEU A 15 12.13 -39.24 -3.63
C LEU A 15 12.43 -40.12 -4.86
N GLU A 16 11.36 -40.60 -5.51
CA GLU A 16 11.40 -41.41 -6.76
C GLU A 16 10.02 -41.25 -7.45
N LEU A 17 9.86 -41.82 -8.63
CA LEU A 17 8.64 -41.68 -9.41
C LEU A 17 7.39 -42.07 -8.61
N GLY A 18 6.50 -41.09 -8.39
CA GLY A 18 5.25 -41.25 -7.63
C GLY A 18 5.44 -41.27 -6.12
N ARG A 19 6.68 -41.18 -5.61
CA ARG A 19 6.98 -41.18 -4.16
C ARG A 19 7.71 -39.92 -3.75
N TYR A 20 7.33 -39.39 -2.57
CA TYR A 20 7.83 -38.15 -2.06
C TYR A 20 8.13 -38.22 -0.58
N PHE A 21 9.07 -37.43 -0.11
CA PHE A 21 9.26 -37.21 1.32
C PHE A 21 8.41 -36.05 1.78
N VAL A 22 7.70 -36.25 2.91
CA VAL A 22 6.98 -35.20 3.62
C VAL A 22 7.60 -34.98 4.99
N THR A 23 7.85 -33.72 5.31
CA THR A 23 8.21 -33.27 6.66
C THR A 23 7.13 -32.30 7.16
N ALA A 24 6.94 -32.22 8.48
CA ALA A 24 6.02 -31.23 9.07
C ALA A 24 6.70 -30.47 10.20
N ARG A 25 6.62 -29.14 10.12
CA ARG A 25 7.10 -28.23 11.16
C ARG A 25 5.92 -27.41 11.70
N PHE A 26 5.95 -27.20 13.00
CA PHE A 26 4.93 -26.39 13.68
C PHE A 26 5.60 -25.22 14.40
N SER A 27 5.03 -24.03 14.24
CA SER A 27 5.53 -22.85 14.92
C SER A 27 4.43 -22.00 15.52
N TYR A 28 4.75 -21.38 16.64
CA TYR A 28 3.93 -20.38 17.31
C TYR A 28 4.51 -19.00 17.02
N PRO A 29 3.77 -18.11 16.35
CA PRO A 29 4.27 -16.76 16.04
C PRO A 29 4.65 -15.92 17.28
N ALA A 30 4.00 -16.22 18.41
CA ALA A 30 4.27 -15.55 19.70
C ALA A 30 5.46 -16.14 20.49
N ARG A 31 6.04 -17.23 20.02
CA ARG A 31 7.20 -17.89 20.63
C ARG A 31 8.25 -18.11 19.56
N ASP A 32 9.48 -17.83 19.89
CA ASP A 32 10.64 -18.06 19.01
C ASP A 32 11.03 -19.56 18.99
N LEU A 33 10.01 -20.42 18.92
CA LEU A 33 10.15 -21.87 18.94
C LEU A 33 9.49 -22.46 17.69
N GLU A 34 10.24 -23.33 17.02
CA GLU A 34 9.78 -24.13 15.89
C GLU A 34 9.92 -25.60 16.29
N ASP A 35 8.81 -26.33 16.30
CA ASP A 35 8.77 -27.74 16.66
C ASP A 35 8.71 -28.59 15.38
N GLN A 36 9.63 -29.54 15.22
CA GLN A 36 9.55 -30.52 14.15
C GLN A 36 8.60 -31.62 14.56
N LEU A 37 7.39 -31.63 13.98
CA LEU A 37 6.36 -32.66 14.29
C LEU A 37 6.54 -33.94 13.49
N LEU A 38 7.24 -33.89 12.38
CA LEU A 38 7.42 -35.02 11.47
C LEU A 38 8.80 -35.03 10.84
N GLU A 39 9.57 -36.10 11.13
CA GLU A 39 10.74 -36.46 10.38
C GLU A 39 10.37 -36.92 8.96
N PRO A 40 11.32 -36.90 7.98
CA PRO A 40 11.00 -37.27 6.61
C PRO A 40 10.31 -38.64 6.52
N VAL A 41 9.11 -38.67 6.00
CA VAL A 41 8.30 -39.87 5.78
C VAL A 41 7.96 -39.98 4.30
N ALA A 42 8.13 -41.15 3.72
CA ALA A 42 7.76 -41.40 2.35
C ALA A 42 6.24 -41.53 2.22
N ILE A 43 5.67 -40.85 1.22
CA ILE A 43 4.26 -40.98 0.80
C ILE A 43 4.18 -41.25 -0.69
N ASP A 44 3.11 -41.92 -1.11
CA ASP A 44 2.84 -42.21 -2.51
C ASP A 44 1.74 -41.28 -3.02
N ILE A 45 2.01 -40.52 -4.08
CA ILE A 45 1.03 -39.66 -4.78
C ILE A 45 0.93 -40.10 -6.24
N ASP A 46 -0.17 -40.78 -6.56
CA ASP A 46 -0.49 -41.20 -7.91
C ASP A 46 -1.28 -40.12 -8.63
N THR A 47 -0.57 -39.30 -9.39
CA THR A 47 -1.16 -38.20 -10.17
C THR A 47 -2.07 -38.68 -11.28
N ALA A 48 -1.81 -39.87 -11.87
CA ALA A 48 -2.66 -40.45 -12.91
C ALA A 48 -4.01 -40.87 -12.35
N GLN A 49 -4.04 -41.47 -11.16
CA GLN A 49 -5.27 -41.82 -10.48
C GLN A 49 -6.10 -40.56 -10.12
N LEU A 50 -5.45 -39.49 -9.68
CA LEU A 50 -6.10 -38.21 -9.40
C LEU A 50 -6.69 -37.58 -10.67
N GLN A 51 -6.00 -37.68 -11.82
CA GLN A 51 -6.52 -37.18 -13.09
C GLN A 51 -7.79 -37.89 -13.54
N LEU A 52 -7.90 -39.21 -13.31
CA LEU A 52 -9.14 -39.98 -13.61
C LEU A 52 -10.34 -39.50 -12.77
N LEU A 53 -10.11 -38.94 -11.60
CA LEU A 53 -11.13 -38.38 -10.70
C LEU A 53 -11.41 -36.88 -10.96
N GLY A 54 -10.80 -36.30 -11.96
CA GLY A 54 -10.86 -34.86 -12.24
C GLY A 54 -12.26 -34.28 -12.44
N ALA A 55 -13.23 -35.10 -12.86
CA ALA A 55 -14.64 -34.70 -13.01
C ALA A 55 -15.46 -34.71 -11.70
N ASP A 56 -14.96 -35.38 -10.65
CA ASP A 56 -15.61 -35.48 -9.34
C ASP A 56 -14.72 -34.85 -8.25
N PRO A 57 -14.93 -33.57 -7.89
CA PRO A 57 -14.14 -32.89 -6.89
C PRO A 57 -14.14 -33.57 -5.52
N LEU A 58 -15.25 -34.21 -5.12
CA LEU A 58 -15.37 -34.87 -3.82
C LEU A 58 -14.53 -36.15 -3.79
N ALA A 59 -14.67 -37.01 -4.79
CA ALA A 59 -13.86 -38.22 -4.93
C ALA A 59 -12.37 -37.91 -5.08
N TYR A 60 -12.04 -36.84 -5.82
CA TYR A 60 -10.69 -36.33 -5.94
C TYR A 60 -10.11 -35.94 -4.60
N GLY A 61 -10.85 -35.12 -3.83
CA GLY A 61 -10.44 -34.66 -2.50
C GLY A 61 -10.28 -35.81 -1.50
N GLN A 62 -11.18 -36.78 -1.49
CA GLN A 62 -11.08 -37.98 -0.66
C GLN A 62 -9.78 -38.78 -0.99
N LYS A 63 -9.54 -39.01 -2.27
CA LYS A 63 -8.35 -39.76 -2.69
C LYS A 63 -7.05 -39.02 -2.38
N LEU A 64 -7.00 -37.71 -2.66
CA LEU A 64 -5.86 -36.87 -2.34
C LEU A 64 -5.55 -36.85 -0.85
N SER A 65 -6.60 -36.73 -0.02
CA SER A 65 -6.46 -36.71 1.44
C SER A 65 -5.98 -38.06 1.97
N GLN A 66 -6.44 -39.17 1.40
CA GLN A 66 -5.94 -40.49 1.71
C GLN A 66 -4.45 -40.67 1.34
N MET A 67 -4.02 -40.14 0.18
CA MET A 67 -2.64 -40.19 -0.25
C MET A 67 -1.71 -39.36 0.64
N LEU A 68 -2.15 -38.17 1.08
CA LEU A 68 -1.33 -37.27 1.92
C LEU A 68 -1.34 -37.70 3.38
N PHE A 69 -2.51 -37.90 3.97
CA PHE A 69 -2.64 -38.13 5.41
C PHE A 69 -2.63 -39.60 5.78
N GLY A 70 -3.03 -40.50 4.88
CA GLY A 70 -3.23 -41.91 5.22
C GLY A 70 -4.42 -42.11 6.18
N ASP A 71 -4.26 -43.08 7.06
CA ASP A 71 -5.19 -43.36 8.16
C ASP A 71 -4.67 -42.81 9.51
N SER A 72 -5.36 -43.05 10.59
CA SER A 72 -4.99 -42.56 11.94
C SER A 72 -3.69 -43.12 12.49
N SER A 73 -3.12 -44.16 11.88
CA SER A 73 -1.79 -44.71 12.21
C SER A 73 -0.66 -44.01 11.49
N SER A 74 -0.97 -43.26 10.45
CA SER A 74 0.01 -42.50 9.65
C SER A 74 0.65 -41.38 10.46
N LYS A 75 1.96 -41.23 10.34
CA LYS A 75 2.70 -40.13 10.99
C LYS A 75 2.28 -38.75 10.49
N VAL A 76 1.88 -38.63 9.21
CA VAL A 76 1.40 -37.37 8.63
C VAL A 76 0.05 -36.98 9.24
N TYR A 77 -0.85 -37.94 9.40
CA TYR A 77 -2.12 -37.74 10.11
C TYR A 77 -1.90 -37.26 11.55
N GLN A 78 -1.02 -37.96 12.28
CA GLN A 78 -0.72 -37.64 13.68
C GLN A 78 -0.09 -36.24 13.81
N ALA A 79 0.80 -35.84 12.89
CA ALA A 79 1.37 -34.49 12.86
C ALA A 79 0.30 -33.42 12.62
N PHE A 80 -0.64 -33.68 11.70
CA PHE A 80 -1.77 -32.76 11.44
C PHE A 80 -2.69 -32.68 12.67
N ASP A 81 -3.05 -33.81 13.29
CA ASP A 81 -3.91 -33.84 14.48
C ASP A 81 -3.25 -33.10 15.66
N ALA A 82 -1.95 -33.32 15.88
CA ALA A 82 -1.19 -32.61 16.90
C ALA A 82 -1.20 -31.10 16.67
N ALA A 83 -0.89 -30.64 15.44
CA ALA A 83 -0.91 -29.22 15.08
C ALA A 83 -2.29 -28.59 15.29
N ARG A 84 -3.34 -29.31 14.93
CA ARG A 84 -4.70 -28.87 15.11
C ARG A 84 -5.13 -28.74 16.57
N ASN A 85 -4.76 -29.73 17.40
CA ASN A 85 -5.02 -29.70 18.83
C ASN A 85 -4.25 -28.56 19.52
N LEU A 86 -3.01 -28.31 19.12
CA LEU A 86 -2.20 -27.20 19.60
C LEU A 86 -2.80 -25.83 19.18
N ALA A 87 -3.40 -25.75 18.00
CA ALA A 87 -4.07 -24.54 17.50
C ALA A 87 -5.47 -24.35 18.09
N ALA A 88 -6.20 -25.43 18.43
CA ALA A 88 -7.63 -25.40 18.78
C ALA A 88 -7.95 -24.59 20.05
N ALA A 89 -6.97 -24.31 20.90
CA ALA A 89 -7.23 -23.67 22.19
C ALA A 89 -7.58 -22.17 22.08
N GLN A 90 -7.14 -21.44 21.02
CA GLN A 90 -7.40 -19.99 20.91
C GLN A 90 -7.16 -19.35 19.52
N THR A 91 -6.75 -20.08 18.45
CA THR A 91 -6.15 -19.46 17.26
C THR A 91 -6.53 -20.13 15.95
N SER A 92 -6.32 -19.44 14.83
CA SER A 92 -6.41 -20.03 13.50
C SER A 92 -5.18 -20.90 13.22
N LEU A 93 -5.33 -21.93 12.39
CA LEU A 93 -4.24 -22.76 11.90
C LEU A 93 -3.89 -22.34 10.47
N ARG A 94 -2.66 -21.86 10.29
CA ARG A 94 -2.10 -21.54 8.99
C ARG A 94 -1.35 -22.75 8.45
N ILE A 95 -1.78 -23.25 7.32
CA ILE A 95 -1.14 -24.39 6.64
C ILE A 95 -0.38 -23.89 5.42
N ARG A 96 0.93 -24.10 5.41
CA ARG A 96 1.81 -23.82 4.31
C ARG A 96 2.23 -25.11 3.64
N LEU A 97 1.88 -25.28 2.38
CA LEU A 97 2.32 -26.41 1.58
C LEU A 97 3.54 -25.99 0.75
N ALA A 98 4.73 -26.36 1.21
CA ALA A 98 6.02 -26.06 0.57
C ALA A 98 6.40 -27.18 -0.40
N ILE A 99 6.07 -27.02 -1.67
CA ILE A 99 6.47 -27.95 -2.73
C ILE A 99 7.86 -27.52 -3.23
N GLN A 100 8.84 -28.39 -3.06
CA GLN A 100 10.22 -28.12 -3.46
C GLN A 100 10.38 -28.18 -4.98
N SER A 101 11.42 -27.51 -5.48
CA SER A 101 11.75 -27.50 -6.92
C SER A 101 12.08 -28.87 -7.51
N SER A 102 12.32 -29.86 -6.66
CA SER A 102 12.51 -31.27 -7.05
C SER A 102 11.21 -31.99 -7.42
N ALA A 103 10.03 -31.45 -7.06
CA ALA A 103 8.73 -32.06 -7.28
C ALA A 103 7.73 -31.10 -7.98
N PRO A 104 8.09 -30.48 -9.13
CA PRO A 104 7.30 -29.44 -9.75
C PRO A 104 5.93 -29.94 -10.27
N GLU A 105 5.80 -31.20 -10.58
CA GLU A 105 4.56 -31.86 -11.04
C GLU A 105 3.44 -31.77 -10.01
N LEU A 106 3.76 -31.67 -8.72
CA LEU A 106 2.80 -31.56 -7.63
C LEU A 106 2.06 -30.21 -7.62
N HIS A 107 2.55 -29.20 -8.35
CA HIS A 107 1.81 -27.94 -8.51
C HIS A 107 0.53 -28.09 -9.33
N SER A 108 0.42 -29.15 -10.18
CA SER A 108 -0.78 -29.46 -10.96
C SER A 108 -1.91 -30.09 -10.12
N ILE A 109 -1.61 -30.56 -8.92
CA ILE A 109 -2.59 -31.19 -8.03
C ILE A 109 -3.53 -30.10 -7.44
N ARG A 110 -4.82 -30.45 -7.33
CA ARG A 110 -5.88 -29.61 -6.78
C ARG A 110 -5.91 -29.71 -5.25
N TRP A 111 -4.84 -29.18 -4.61
CA TRP A 111 -4.68 -29.23 -3.14
C TRP A 111 -5.79 -28.55 -2.37
N GLU A 112 -6.52 -27.65 -3.01
CA GLU A 112 -7.67 -26.94 -2.44
C GLU A 112 -8.87 -27.86 -2.17
N LEU A 113 -8.87 -29.07 -2.74
CA LEU A 113 -9.88 -30.12 -2.49
C LEU A 113 -9.57 -31.01 -1.28
N LEU A 114 -8.46 -30.77 -0.56
CA LEU A 114 -8.14 -31.56 0.65
C LEU A 114 -9.30 -31.57 1.65
N LEU A 115 -9.58 -32.75 2.16
CA LEU A 115 -10.50 -32.97 3.27
C LEU A 115 -9.75 -32.99 4.60
N ASP A 116 -10.39 -32.50 5.61
CA ASP A 116 -9.99 -32.68 7.00
C ASP A 116 -9.98 -34.18 7.33
N PRO A 117 -8.83 -34.79 7.63
CA PRO A 117 -8.76 -36.25 7.82
C PRO A 117 -9.53 -36.72 9.06
N ILE A 118 -9.87 -35.82 10.00
CA ILE A 118 -10.61 -36.15 11.23
C ILE A 118 -12.11 -36.00 11.01
N LYS A 119 -12.52 -34.90 10.34
CA LYS A 119 -13.95 -34.57 10.16
C LYS A 119 -14.54 -35.05 8.85
N ASN A 120 -13.69 -35.44 7.89
CA ASN A 120 -14.06 -35.80 6.51
C ASN A 120 -14.91 -34.73 5.82
N GLN A 121 -14.53 -33.47 5.99
CA GLN A 121 -15.17 -32.30 5.38
C GLN A 121 -14.11 -31.46 4.66
N PRO A 122 -14.47 -30.66 3.62
CA PRO A 122 -13.51 -29.80 2.95
C PRO A 122 -12.75 -28.93 3.93
N LEU A 123 -11.44 -29.12 3.96
CA LEU A 123 -10.57 -28.47 4.95
C LEU A 123 -10.58 -26.95 4.78
N LEU A 124 -10.55 -26.47 3.56
CA LEU A 124 -10.37 -25.06 3.20
C LEU A 124 -11.66 -24.22 3.17
N LEU A 125 -12.81 -24.82 3.53
CA LEU A 125 -14.06 -24.09 3.77
C LEU A 125 -14.18 -23.59 5.23
N GLN A 126 -13.22 -23.94 6.09
CA GLN A 126 -13.17 -23.45 7.47
C GLN A 126 -12.42 -22.13 7.52
N GLU A 127 -13.04 -21.03 7.97
CA GLU A 127 -12.44 -19.69 8.03
C GLU A 127 -11.22 -19.59 8.95
N ASN A 128 -11.10 -20.50 9.91
CA ASN A 128 -9.97 -20.59 10.82
C ASN A 128 -8.80 -21.45 10.27
N ILE A 129 -8.94 -22.00 9.07
CA ILE A 129 -7.87 -22.71 8.34
C ILE A 129 -7.40 -21.83 7.18
N TRP A 130 -6.17 -21.32 7.27
CA TRP A 130 -5.56 -20.52 6.22
C TRP A 130 -4.57 -21.37 5.45
N PHE A 131 -4.70 -21.41 4.14
CA PHE A 131 -3.92 -22.30 3.29
C PHE A 131 -3.21 -21.54 2.17
N SER A 132 -1.95 -21.87 1.95
CA SER A 132 -1.17 -21.38 0.81
C SER A 132 -0.20 -22.42 0.30
N ARG A 133 0.06 -22.38 -1.01
CA ARG A 133 1.17 -23.07 -1.66
C ARG A 133 2.38 -22.17 -1.55
N PHE A 134 3.34 -22.56 -0.70
CA PHE A 134 4.50 -21.74 -0.40
C PHE A 134 5.67 -22.08 -1.33
N LEU A 135 6.32 -21.05 -1.86
CA LEU A 135 7.51 -21.19 -2.71
C LEU A 135 8.63 -20.30 -2.18
N SER A 136 9.83 -20.89 -2.10
CA SER A 136 11.05 -20.11 -1.91
C SER A 136 11.44 -19.41 -3.22
N SER A 137 11.97 -18.20 -3.12
CA SER A 137 12.48 -17.45 -4.27
C SER A 137 13.88 -16.94 -3.97
N GLN A 138 14.70 -16.83 -5.01
CA GLN A 138 16.05 -16.23 -4.93
C GLN A 138 16.02 -14.71 -5.14
N ASP A 139 14.84 -14.11 -5.32
CA ASP A 139 14.69 -12.66 -5.44
C ASP A 139 14.65 -12.03 -4.05
N TYR A 140 15.70 -11.34 -3.69
CA TYR A 140 15.86 -10.64 -2.40
C TYR A 140 15.59 -9.13 -2.49
N ARG A 141 15.05 -8.63 -3.62
CA ARG A 141 14.76 -7.20 -3.78
C ARG A 141 13.78 -6.74 -2.70
N PRO A 142 14.14 -5.70 -1.91
CA PRO A 142 13.23 -5.13 -0.94
C PRO A 142 12.06 -4.45 -1.69
N ARG A 143 10.88 -4.54 -1.14
CA ARG A 143 9.69 -3.87 -1.68
C ARG A 143 9.26 -2.80 -0.72
N PRO A 144 9.16 -1.54 -1.18
CA PRO A 144 8.64 -0.48 -0.34
C PRO A 144 7.20 -0.81 0.05
N ASP A 145 6.76 -0.42 1.24
CA ASP A 145 5.34 -0.46 1.60
C ASP A 145 4.55 0.43 0.63
N PRO A 146 3.26 0.12 0.38
CA PRO A 146 2.41 1.06 -0.32
C PRO A 146 2.40 2.37 0.48
N ASP A 147 2.93 3.42 -0.12
CA ASP A 147 3.14 4.72 0.53
C ASP A 147 1.83 5.43 0.91
N ASN A 148 0.67 4.82 0.61
CA ASN A 148 -0.60 5.53 0.62
C ASN A 148 -1.74 4.70 1.19
N ASP A 149 -2.81 5.41 1.58
CA ASP A 149 -4.14 4.87 1.86
C ASP A 149 -4.79 4.20 0.63
N PHE A 150 -4.11 4.24 -0.51
CA PHE A 150 -4.57 3.71 -1.79
C PHE A 150 -3.68 2.57 -2.26
N LEU A 151 -4.33 1.55 -2.79
CA LEU A 151 -3.70 0.47 -3.54
C LEU A 151 -4.03 0.69 -5.01
N LYS A 152 -3.04 0.78 -5.88
CA LYS A 152 -3.26 0.89 -7.32
C LYS A 152 -3.42 -0.49 -7.93
N ALA A 153 -4.45 -0.68 -8.75
CA ALA A 153 -4.69 -1.94 -9.44
C ALA A 153 -4.77 -1.73 -10.95
N LEU A 154 -3.97 -2.49 -11.72
CA LEU A 154 -4.07 -2.54 -13.17
C LEU A 154 -4.99 -3.70 -13.57
N VAL A 155 -6.06 -3.39 -14.30
CA VAL A 155 -6.99 -4.38 -14.86
C VAL A 155 -6.69 -4.56 -16.35
N VAL A 156 -6.38 -5.80 -16.73
CA VAL A 156 -6.08 -6.20 -18.11
C VAL A 156 -7.06 -7.27 -18.54
N VAL A 157 -7.79 -7.03 -19.61
CA VAL A 157 -8.70 -8.03 -20.22
C VAL A 157 -8.31 -8.23 -21.67
N ALA A 158 -7.87 -9.43 -22.03
CA ALA A 158 -7.56 -9.82 -23.39
C ALA A 158 -8.78 -10.47 -24.05
N SER A 159 -9.25 -9.87 -25.14
CA SER A 159 -10.39 -10.36 -25.95
C SER A 159 -10.08 -10.21 -27.42
N PRO A 160 -9.22 -11.09 -27.98
CA PRO A 160 -8.86 -11.05 -29.41
C PRO A 160 -10.04 -11.15 -30.34
N SER A 161 -10.01 -10.40 -31.43
CA SER A 161 -11.11 -10.36 -32.44
C SER A 161 -11.32 -11.66 -33.17
N ASP A 162 -10.29 -12.50 -33.32
CA ASP A 162 -10.30 -13.80 -34.02
C ASP A 162 -10.46 -15.01 -33.07
N ILE A 163 -10.86 -14.76 -31.81
CA ILE A 163 -10.90 -15.78 -30.78
C ILE A 163 -11.82 -16.97 -31.11
N ALA A 164 -13.01 -16.69 -31.60
CA ALA A 164 -13.95 -17.73 -31.97
C ALA A 164 -13.59 -18.43 -33.30
N SER A 165 -13.11 -17.65 -34.28
CA SER A 165 -12.87 -18.15 -35.65
C SER A 165 -11.57 -18.94 -35.76
N LYS A 166 -10.48 -18.46 -35.19
CA LYS A 166 -9.14 -19.06 -35.30
C LYS A 166 -8.81 -19.96 -34.11
N TRP A 167 -9.17 -19.53 -32.92
CA TRP A 167 -8.77 -20.21 -31.70
C TRP A 167 -9.83 -21.15 -31.13
N GLN A 168 -11.07 -21.09 -31.65
CA GLN A 168 -12.22 -21.92 -31.24
C GLN A 168 -12.51 -21.79 -29.72
N LEU A 169 -12.29 -20.57 -29.17
CA LEU A 169 -12.47 -20.21 -27.78
C LEU A 169 -13.72 -19.38 -27.60
N GLY A 170 -14.28 -19.39 -26.39
CA GLY A 170 -15.39 -18.52 -26.03
C GLY A 170 -14.98 -17.05 -26.08
N VAL A 171 -15.89 -16.19 -26.53
CA VAL A 171 -15.64 -14.75 -26.57
C VAL A 171 -15.71 -14.19 -25.14
N ILE A 172 -14.67 -13.47 -24.75
CA ILE A 172 -14.68 -12.68 -23.51
C ILE A 172 -15.29 -11.32 -23.82
N ASP A 173 -16.40 -10.96 -23.18
CA ASP A 173 -16.94 -9.61 -23.26
C ASP A 173 -16.03 -8.66 -22.48
N LYS A 174 -15.11 -8.02 -23.21
CA LYS A 174 -14.09 -7.13 -22.63
C LYS A 174 -14.70 -6.02 -21.78
N ALA A 175 -15.78 -5.40 -22.26
CA ALA A 175 -16.41 -4.29 -21.54
C ALA A 175 -17.05 -4.77 -20.22
N GLN A 176 -17.74 -5.90 -20.27
CA GLN A 176 -18.40 -6.47 -19.10
C GLN A 176 -17.37 -6.97 -18.07
N GLU A 177 -16.30 -7.64 -18.51
CA GLU A 177 -15.26 -8.15 -17.60
C GLU A 177 -14.42 -7.02 -16.99
N VAL A 178 -14.08 -5.99 -17.76
CA VAL A 178 -13.46 -4.78 -17.21
C VAL A 178 -14.36 -4.16 -16.13
N GLN A 179 -15.65 -3.99 -16.43
CA GLN A 179 -16.60 -3.40 -15.47
C GLN A 179 -16.74 -4.27 -14.21
N ARG A 180 -16.81 -5.58 -14.32
CA ARG A 180 -16.86 -6.51 -13.18
C ARG A 180 -15.60 -6.41 -12.31
N ALA A 181 -14.42 -6.45 -12.93
CA ALA A 181 -13.15 -6.32 -12.21
C ALA A 181 -13.02 -4.97 -11.52
N MET A 182 -13.35 -3.89 -12.21
CA MET A 182 -13.35 -2.53 -11.65
C MET A 182 -14.31 -2.40 -10.46
N THR A 183 -15.51 -2.95 -10.58
CA THR A 183 -16.52 -2.97 -9.51
C THR A 183 -16.03 -3.75 -8.30
N SER A 184 -15.51 -4.98 -8.51
CA SER A 184 -15.00 -5.81 -7.42
C SER A 184 -13.86 -5.14 -6.65
N LEU A 185 -12.94 -4.47 -7.37
CA LEU A 185 -11.82 -3.73 -6.79
C LEU A 185 -12.32 -2.49 -6.03
N THR A 186 -13.22 -1.72 -6.62
CA THR A 186 -13.74 -0.50 -6.00
C THR A 186 -14.60 -0.81 -4.78
N GLU A 187 -15.53 -1.75 -4.88
CA GLU A 187 -16.40 -2.12 -3.76
C GLU A 187 -15.62 -2.85 -2.65
N GLY A 188 -14.68 -3.70 -3.02
CA GLY A 188 -13.76 -4.33 -2.06
C GLY A 188 -13.00 -3.29 -1.24
N GLY A 189 -12.55 -2.21 -1.85
CA GLY A 189 -11.81 -1.13 -1.19
C GLY A 189 -12.67 -0.03 -0.54
N ARG A 190 -13.97 0.06 -0.85
CA ARG A 190 -14.81 1.22 -0.49
C ARG A 190 -14.95 1.49 1.01
N THR A 191 -15.04 0.43 1.80
CA THR A 191 -15.16 0.49 3.27
C THR A 191 -13.93 -0.06 3.97
N ALA A 192 -12.88 -0.39 3.22
CA ALA A 192 -11.67 -0.95 3.74
C ALA A 192 -10.75 0.11 4.34
N ALA A 193 -9.81 -0.34 5.15
CA ALA A 193 -8.77 0.51 5.72
C ALA A 193 -7.90 1.19 4.65
N ARG A 194 -7.72 0.54 3.51
CA ARG A 194 -7.06 1.10 2.31
C ARG A 194 -8.03 1.06 1.13
N ARG A 195 -8.13 2.16 0.40
CA ARG A 195 -8.94 2.25 -0.81
C ARG A 195 -8.20 1.61 -1.98
N ILE A 196 -8.88 0.83 -2.82
CA ILE A 196 -8.31 0.33 -4.07
C ILE A 196 -8.74 1.26 -5.21
N VAL A 197 -7.76 1.72 -5.99
CA VAL A 197 -7.96 2.56 -7.17
C VAL A 197 -7.62 1.72 -8.41
N PRO A 198 -8.63 1.15 -9.08
CA PRO A 198 -8.40 0.37 -10.28
C PRO A 198 -8.27 1.26 -11.51
N THR A 199 -7.38 0.88 -12.41
CA THR A 199 -7.20 1.48 -13.73
C THR A 199 -7.27 0.38 -14.78
N ALA A 200 -8.12 0.53 -15.79
CA ALA A 200 -8.14 -0.39 -16.91
C ALA A 200 -7.00 -0.08 -17.89
N LEU A 201 -6.38 -1.12 -18.44
CA LEU A 201 -5.36 -0.94 -19.47
C LEU A 201 -5.95 -0.22 -20.70
N VAL A 202 -5.30 0.86 -21.10
CA VAL A 202 -5.66 1.62 -22.31
C VAL A 202 -5.04 0.93 -23.54
N GLY A 203 -5.85 0.73 -24.58
CA GLY A 203 -5.43 0.05 -25.81
C GLY A 203 -5.61 -1.46 -25.80
N GLY A 204 -4.92 -2.17 -26.68
CA GLY A 204 -4.95 -3.63 -26.77
C GLY A 204 -4.19 -4.29 -25.62
N ALA A 205 -4.66 -5.45 -25.18
CA ALA A 205 -4.00 -6.25 -24.15
C ALA A 205 -2.80 -7.01 -24.72
N THR A 206 -1.82 -6.27 -25.24
CA THR A 206 -0.54 -6.82 -25.72
C THR A 206 0.45 -6.92 -24.57
N LEU A 207 1.42 -7.83 -24.66
CA LEU A 207 2.48 -7.93 -23.65
C LEU A 207 3.28 -6.64 -23.53
N TYR A 208 3.47 -5.93 -24.65
CA TYR A 208 4.15 -4.63 -24.69
C TYR A 208 3.38 -3.56 -23.91
N ASN A 209 2.08 -3.43 -24.14
CA ASN A 209 1.24 -2.42 -23.45
C ASN A 209 1.14 -2.71 -21.94
N ILE A 210 1.05 -4.00 -21.56
CA ILE A 210 1.08 -4.41 -20.14
C ILE A 210 2.41 -3.99 -19.49
N ALA A 211 3.53 -4.32 -20.13
CA ALA A 211 4.86 -3.94 -19.64
C ALA A 211 5.02 -2.42 -19.56
N THR A 212 4.57 -1.68 -20.57
CA THR A 212 4.63 -0.20 -20.60
C THR A 212 3.80 0.42 -19.49
N ALA A 213 2.58 -0.09 -19.25
CA ALA A 213 1.73 0.39 -18.15
C ALA A 213 2.39 0.17 -16.78
N LEU A 214 2.99 -1.01 -16.57
CA LEU A 214 3.70 -1.33 -15.34
C LEU A 214 4.98 -0.48 -15.17
N HIS A 215 5.67 -0.10 -16.26
CA HIS A 215 6.84 0.78 -16.20
C HIS A 215 6.48 2.24 -15.93
N SER A 216 5.35 2.71 -16.45
CA SER A 216 4.94 4.11 -16.31
C SER A 216 4.39 4.41 -14.91
N THR A 217 3.79 3.42 -14.25
CA THR A 217 3.17 3.59 -12.95
C THR A 217 3.29 2.31 -12.13
N TYR A 218 3.63 2.45 -10.85
CA TYR A 218 3.61 1.33 -9.92
C TYR A 218 2.17 0.89 -9.61
N TYR A 219 1.92 -0.42 -9.71
CA TYR A 219 0.66 -1.04 -9.32
C TYR A 219 0.88 -2.12 -8.25
N ASP A 220 0.08 -2.07 -7.18
CA ASP A 220 0.09 -3.08 -6.12
C ASP A 220 -0.55 -4.38 -6.57
N VAL A 221 -1.56 -4.27 -7.45
CA VAL A 221 -2.33 -5.41 -7.96
C VAL A 221 -2.32 -5.41 -9.48
N LEU A 222 -1.96 -6.54 -10.08
CA LEU A 222 -2.19 -6.82 -11.50
C LEU A 222 -3.32 -7.84 -11.61
N TYR A 223 -4.45 -7.44 -12.22
CA TYR A 223 -5.58 -8.32 -12.45
C TYR A 223 -5.69 -8.62 -13.95
N LEU A 224 -5.24 -9.81 -14.36
CA LEU A 224 -5.19 -10.27 -15.75
C LEU A 224 -6.29 -11.30 -16.03
N ILE A 225 -7.16 -10.98 -16.98
CA ILE A 225 -8.21 -11.85 -17.50
C ILE A 225 -7.88 -12.20 -18.96
N CYS A 226 -7.58 -13.46 -19.19
CA CYS A 226 -7.25 -13.96 -20.54
C CYS A 226 -7.50 -15.45 -20.65
N HIS A 227 -7.54 -15.97 -21.87
CA HIS A 227 -7.50 -17.41 -22.09
C HIS A 227 -6.08 -17.95 -21.92
N GLY A 228 -6.00 -19.23 -21.52
CA GLY A 228 -4.75 -19.95 -21.43
C GLY A 228 -4.85 -21.33 -22.06
N ALA A 229 -3.75 -21.89 -22.52
CA ALA A 229 -3.64 -23.26 -23.03
C ALA A 229 -2.34 -23.92 -22.57
N LEU A 230 -2.37 -25.25 -22.35
CA LEU A 230 -1.15 -26.06 -22.18
C LEU A 230 -0.80 -26.66 -23.55
N ILE A 231 0.42 -26.41 -24.03
CA ILE A 231 0.96 -27.08 -25.21
C ILE A 231 1.77 -28.28 -24.71
N ASP A 232 1.54 -29.41 -25.38
CA ASP A 232 2.17 -30.72 -25.08
C ASP A 232 1.98 -31.13 -23.58
N GLY A 233 0.89 -30.63 -22.97
CA GLY A 233 0.56 -30.91 -21.54
C GLY A 233 1.44 -30.24 -20.50
N HIS A 234 2.48 -29.50 -20.90
CA HIS A 234 3.48 -28.97 -19.96
C HIS A 234 3.76 -27.47 -20.07
N GLU A 235 3.67 -26.88 -21.27
CA GLU A 235 4.03 -25.48 -21.49
C GLU A 235 2.78 -24.58 -21.42
N PRO A 236 2.64 -23.77 -20.36
CA PRO A 236 1.52 -22.85 -20.23
C PRO A 236 1.70 -21.65 -21.17
N ARG A 237 0.67 -21.37 -21.95
CA ARG A 237 0.60 -20.22 -22.84
C ARG A 237 -0.60 -19.36 -22.52
N LEU A 238 -0.44 -18.06 -22.67
CA LEU A 238 -1.51 -17.07 -22.54
C LEU A 238 -1.88 -16.55 -23.91
N LEU A 239 -3.17 -16.37 -24.15
CA LEU A 239 -3.67 -15.73 -25.36
C LEU A 239 -3.94 -14.26 -25.06
N LEU A 240 -3.03 -13.41 -25.50
CA LEU A 240 -3.15 -11.96 -25.45
C LEU A 240 -3.58 -11.39 -26.81
N GLU A 241 -3.65 -10.08 -26.92
CA GLU A 241 -3.90 -9.38 -28.17
C GLU A 241 -2.57 -9.03 -28.87
N ALA A 242 -2.54 -9.09 -30.19
CA ALA A 242 -1.51 -8.47 -31.03
C ALA A 242 -1.88 -7.00 -31.31
N ASP A 243 -0.96 -6.22 -31.89
CA ASP A 243 -1.17 -4.80 -32.20
C ASP A 243 -2.36 -4.55 -33.14
N ASN A 244 -2.69 -5.53 -34.01
CA ASN A 244 -3.84 -5.50 -34.89
C ASN A 244 -5.15 -6.00 -34.24
N GLY A 245 -5.15 -6.32 -32.95
CA GLY A 245 -6.30 -6.82 -32.21
C GLY A 245 -6.60 -8.29 -32.39
N THR A 246 -5.79 -9.06 -33.15
CA THR A 246 -5.93 -10.53 -33.28
C THR A 246 -5.23 -11.24 -32.12
N GLY A 247 -5.52 -12.54 -31.94
CA GLY A 247 -4.92 -13.35 -30.90
C GLY A 247 -3.43 -13.62 -31.13
N HIS A 248 -2.64 -13.35 -30.10
CA HIS A 248 -1.22 -13.64 -30.01
C HIS A 248 -0.96 -14.55 -28.80
N SER A 249 -0.48 -15.76 -29.07
CA SER A 249 -0.15 -16.73 -28.04
C SER A 249 1.28 -16.50 -27.55
N ILE A 250 1.45 -16.13 -26.27
CA ILE A 250 2.74 -15.97 -25.63
C ILE A 250 3.03 -17.13 -24.68
N ALA A 251 4.30 -17.49 -24.50
CA ALA A 251 4.68 -18.42 -23.45
C ALA A 251 4.46 -17.78 -22.06
N GLY A 252 3.96 -18.55 -21.10
CA GLY A 252 3.83 -18.05 -19.72
C GLY A 252 5.16 -17.54 -19.16
N GLN A 253 6.27 -18.12 -19.61
CA GLN A 253 7.61 -17.70 -19.26
C GLN A 253 7.93 -16.25 -19.72
N GLU A 254 7.43 -15.82 -20.87
CA GLU A 254 7.63 -14.45 -21.36
C GLU A 254 6.99 -13.40 -20.43
N LEU A 255 5.78 -13.68 -19.90
CA LEU A 255 5.14 -12.82 -18.89
C LEU A 255 5.98 -12.79 -17.60
N VAL A 256 6.46 -13.96 -17.17
CA VAL A 256 7.31 -14.09 -15.97
C VAL A 256 8.58 -13.26 -16.11
N GLU A 257 9.26 -13.33 -17.24
CA GLU A 257 10.48 -12.57 -17.52
C GLU A 257 10.22 -11.06 -17.54
N ARG A 258 9.15 -10.62 -18.21
CA ARG A 258 8.76 -9.21 -18.23
C ARG A 258 8.47 -8.65 -16.85
N LEU A 259 7.77 -9.41 -16.00
CA LEU A 259 7.51 -9.00 -14.62
C LEU A 259 8.78 -9.05 -13.76
N ARG A 260 9.68 -10.02 -13.99
CA ARG A 260 10.96 -10.11 -13.26
C ARG A 260 11.91 -8.96 -13.62
N ASP A 261 11.97 -8.59 -14.89
CA ASP A 261 12.84 -7.50 -15.37
C ASP A 261 12.32 -6.12 -14.93
N HIS A 262 11.06 -6.06 -14.49
CA HIS A 262 10.50 -4.84 -13.91
C HIS A 262 11.05 -4.62 -12.49
N GLY A 263 11.57 -3.42 -12.22
CA GLY A 263 12.18 -3.06 -10.93
C GLY A 263 11.20 -3.18 -9.75
N GLU A 264 9.96 -2.77 -9.95
CA GLU A 264 8.89 -2.77 -8.95
C GLU A 264 7.74 -3.68 -9.38
N GLN A 265 7.77 -4.94 -8.96
CA GLN A 265 6.73 -5.93 -9.29
C GLN A 265 5.45 -5.69 -8.47
N PRO A 266 4.26 -6.02 -9.02
CA PRO A 266 3.02 -6.05 -8.25
C PRO A 266 3.12 -6.96 -7.02
N ARG A 267 2.48 -6.57 -5.93
CA ARG A 267 2.41 -7.37 -4.70
C ARG A 267 1.48 -8.56 -4.83
N LEU A 268 0.42 -8.37 -5.61
CA LEU A 268 -0.57 -9.38 -5.91
C LEU A 268 -0.79 -9.46 -7.42
N VAL A 269 -0.63 -10.64 -7.98
CA VAL A 269 -1.05 -10.95 -9.35
C VAL A 269 -2.25 -11.87 -9.29
N VAL A 270 -3.35 -11.49 -9.95
CA VAL A 270 -4.56 -12.30 -10.10
C VAL A 270 -4.65 -12.75 -11.56
N LEU A 271 -4.61 -14.06 -11.77
CA LEU A 271 -4.79 -14.69 -13.06
C LEU A 271 -6.17 -15.33 -13.12
N ALA A 272 -7.09 -14.72 -13.86
CA ALA A 272 -8.45 -15.19 -13.99
C ALA A 272 -8.75 -15.66 -15.43
N SER A 273 -9.56 -16.72 -15.55
CA SER A 273 -10.09 -17.20 -16.83
C SER A 273 -11.60 -17.32 -16.71
N CYS A 274 -12.34 -16.83 -17.70
CA CYS A 274 -13.80 -16.84 -17.69
C CYS A 274 -14.37 -18.18 -18.19
N GLU A 275 -15.59 -18.50 -17.76
CA GLU A 275 -16.36 -19.70 -18.14
C GLU A 275 -16.64 -19.83 -19.64
N SER A 276 -16.62 -18.70 -20.37
CA SER A 276 -16.87 -18.66 -21.83
C SER A 276 -15.79 -19.33 -22.69
N ALA A 277 -14.70 -19.73 -22.08
CA ALA A 277 -13.62 -20.43 -22.76
C ALA A 277 -14.04 -21.88 -23.07
N GLY A 278 -14.23 -22.22 -24.34
CA GLY A 278 -14.54 -23.57 -24.82
C GLY A 278 -13.64 -24.68 -24.27
N ASN A 279 -13.57 -25.85 -24.92
CA ASN A 279 -12.83 -27.05 -24.45
C ASN A 279 -11.35 -26.78 -24.14
N HIS A 280 -11.03 -26.38 -22.90
CA HIS A 280 -9.66 -26.15 -22.46
C HIS A 280 -9.22 -27.13 -21.41
N GLN A 281 -7.92 -27.44 -21.44
CA GLN A 281 -7.25 -28.17 -20.37
C GLN A 281 -7.26 -27.33 -19.09
N ASP A 282 -7.84 -27.86 -18.04
CA ASP A 282 -7.83 -27.24 -16.70
C ASP A 282 -6.38 -27.06 -16.21
N GLY A 283 -6.12 -25.97 -15.50
CA GLY A 283 -4.87 -25.81 -14.78
C GLY A 283 -3.77 -24.94 -15.43
N VAL A 284 -4.02 -24.33 -16.61
CA VAL A 284 -3.01 -23.49 -17.30
C VAL A 284 -2.55 -22.31 -16.44
N LEU A 285 -3.49 -21.56 -15.89
CA LEU A 285 -3.16 -20.39 -15.09
C LEU A 285 -2.51 -20.78 -13.77
N SER A 286 -2.89 -21.93 -13.20
CA SER A 286 -2.24 -22.45 -12.00
C SER A 286 -0.79 -22.92 -12.25
N ALA A 287 -0.44 -23.30 -13.49
CA ALA A 287 0.93 -23.64 -13.86
C ALA A 287 1.86 -22.40 -13.97
N ILE A 288 1.29 -21.21 -14.24
CA ILE A 288 2.04 -19.94 -14.26
C ILE A 288 2.25 -19.40 -12.85
N GLY A 289 1.31 -19.63 -11.92
CA GLY A 289 1.38 -19.15 -10.56
C GLY A 289 2.69 -19.43 -9.83
N PRO A 290 3.17 -20.69 -9.78
CA PRO A 290 4.46 -21.04 -9.18
C PRO A 290 5.65 -20.32 -9.82
N ARG A 291 5.64 -20.15 -11.14
CA ARG A 291 6.72 -19.49 -11.90
C ARG A 291 6.79 -18.00 -11.55
N LEU A 292 5.65 -17.31 -11.46
CA LEU A 292 5.59 -15.91 -11.02
C LEU A 292 6.06 -15.72 -9.57
N ALA A 293 5.62 -16.60 -8.66
CA ALA A 293 6.07 -16.55 -7.28
C ALA A 293 7.58 -16.81 -7.17
N ALA A 294 8.11 -17.79 -7.91
CA ALA A 294 9.55 -18.05 -7.98
C ALA A 294 10.35 -16.88 -8.59
N ALA A 295 9.76 -16.15 -9.54
CA ALA A 295 10.37 -14.95 -10.14
C ALA A 295 10.30 -13.71 -9.23
N GLY A 296 9.69 -13.83 -8.07
CA GLY A 296 9.73 -12.77 -7.06
C GLY A 296 8.38 -12.11 -6.75
N VAL A 297 7.28 -12.42 -7.43
CA VAL A 297 5.95 -11.89 -7.08
C VAL A 297 5.56 -12.38 -5.68
N PRO A 298 5.22 -11.50 -4.72
CA PRO A 298 4.93 -11.89 -3.33
C PRO A 298 3.79 -12.88 -3.21
N SER A 299 2.70 -12.67 -3.97
CA SER A 299 1.57 -13.59 -4.02
C SER A 299 0.89 -13.60 -5.40
N VAL A 300 0.44 -14.77 -5.78
CA VAL A 300 -0.29 -14.99 -7.03
C VAL A 300 -1.54 -15.80 -6.72
N ILE A 301 -2.69 -15.28 -7.15
CA ILE A 301 -3.94 -16.03 -7.16
C ILE A 301 -4.19 -16.49 -8.59
N ALA A 302 -4.31 -17.79 -8.80
CA ALA A 302 -4.56 -18.36 -10.10
C ALA A 302 -5.78 -19.29 -10.03
N MET A 303 -6.65 -19.21 -11.04
CA MET A 303 -7.80 -20.10 -11.16
C MET A 303 -7.37 -21.44 -11.72
N GLN A 304 -7.72 -22.54 -11.06
CA GLN A 304 -7.33 -23.90 -11.43
C GLN A 304 -8.19 -24.50 -12.56
N GLY A 305 -9.27 -23.81 -12.94
CA GLY A 305 -10.19 -24.24 -13.97
C GLY A 305 -11.19 -23.13 -14.32
N LYS A 306 -12.32 -23.53 -14.89
CA LYS A 306 -13.40 -22.62 -15.31
C LYS A 306 -14.23 -22.20 -14.09
N ILE A 307 -13.94 -21.03 -13.56
CA ILE A 307 -14.77 -20.40 -12.53
C ILE A 307 -15.91 -19.62 -13.20
N THR A 308 -17.12 -19.70 -12.62
CA THR A 308 -18.24 -18.89 -13.12
C THR A 308 -17.99 -17.40 -12.81
N ALA A 309 -18.45 -16.51 -13.69
CA ALA A 309 -18.25 -15.07 -13.52
C ALA A 309 -18.84 -14.55 -12.20
N ASP A 310 -20.00 -15.06 -11.79
CA ASP A 310 -20.65 -14.71 -10.53
C ASP A 310 -19.84 -15.19 -9.30
N THR A 311 -19.31 -16.41 -9.36
CA THR A 311 -18.44 -16.92 -8.27
C THR A 311 -17.17 -16.11 -8.19
N ALA A 312 -16.54 -15.79 -9.32
CA ALA A 312 -15.35 -14.97 -9.36
C ALA A 312 -15.61 -13.56 -8.79
N ALA A 313 -16.72 -12.92 -9.15
CA ALA A 313 -17.08 -11.59 -8.67
C ALA A 313 -17.30 -11.58 -7.13
N LEU A 314 -18.07 -12.52 -6.61
CA LEU A 314 -18.32 -12.65 -5.16
C LEU A 314 -17.00 -12.90 -4.41
N PHE A 315 -16.22 -13.86 -4.88
CA PHE A 315 -14.94 -14.22 -4.28
C PHE A 315 -13.97 -13.05 -4.28
N MET A 316 -13.77 -12.39 -5.42
CA MET A 316 -12.81 -11.29 -5.55
C MET A 316 -13.22 -10.07 -4.73
N THR A 317 -14.49 -9.70 -4.71
CA THR A 317 -14.98 -8.58 -3.90
C THR A 317 -14.72 -8.83 -2.41
N ARG A 318 -15.01 -10.05 -1.93
CA ARG A 318 -14.77 -10.41 -0.52
C ARG A 318 -13.28 -10.47 -0.21
N LEU A 319 -12.49 -11.13 -1.06
CA LEU A 319 -11.04 -11.22 -0.94
C LEU A 319 -10.39 -9.84 -0.85
N LEU A 320 -10.68 -8.96 -1.80
CA LEU A 320 -10.07 -7.64 -1.89
C LEU A 320 -10.44 -6.76 -0.70
N ARG A 321 -11.66 -6.89 -0.17
CA ARG A 321 -12.09 -6.22 1.07
C ARG A 321 -11.25 -6.66 2.27
N GLU A 322 -11.07 -7.96 2.45
CA GLU A 322 -10.29 -8.50 3.57
C GLU A 322 -8.80 -8.17 3.44
N VAL A 323 -8.27 -8.28 2.21
CA VAL A 323 -6.88 -7.91 1.91
C VAL A 323 -6.64 -6.42 2.15
N ALA A 324 -7.53 -5.55 1.65
CA ALA A 324 -7.39 -4.09 1.84
C ALA A 324 -7.53 -3.67 3.32
N ASN A 325 -8.25 -4.45 4.13
CA ASN A 325 -8.36 -4.21 5.57
C ASN A 325 -7.15 -4.70 6.37
N THR A 326 -6.63 -5.88 6.05
CA THR A 326 -5.68 -6.59 6.93
C THR A 326 -4.30 -6.80 6.33
N GLY A 327 -4.19 -6.73 5.00
CA GLY A 327 -2.98 -7.13 4.28
C GLY A 327 -2.73 -8.65 4.26
N GLN A 328 -3.49 -9.44 5.03
CA GLN A 328 -3.26 -10.87 5.23
C GLN A 328 -3.95 -11.69 4.14
N ILE A 329 -3.20 -12.13 3.12
CA ILE A 329 -3.76 -12.72 1.91
C ILE A 329 -4.33 -14.14 2.13
N ASP A 330 -3.66 -14.99 2.89
CA ASP A 330 -4.11 -16.35 3.17
C ASP A 330 -5.38 -16.39 4.03
N ARG A 331 -5.49 -15.51 5.03
CA ARG A 331 -6.73 -15.29 5.77
C ARG A 331 -7.86 -14.79 4.87
N ALA A 332 -7.55 -13.81 4.02
CA ALA A 332 -8.53 -13.26 3.08
C ALA A 332 -9.05 -14.33 2.12
N MET A 333 -8.18 -15.24 1.65
CA MET A 333 -8.56 -16.41 0.86
C MET A 333 -9.52 -17.33 1.58
N ALA A 334 -9.30 -17.64 2.87
CA ALA A 334 -10.16 -18.50 3.66
C ALA A 334 -11.57 -17.88 3.81
N ILE A 335 -11.64 -16.60 4.15
CA ILE A 335 -12.90 -15.87 4.30
C ILE A 335 -13.65 -15.77 2.95
N ALA A 336 -12.93 -15.46 1.86
CA ALA A 336 -13.55 -15.37 0.54
C ALA A 336 -14.07 -16.73 0.03
N ARG A 337 -13.38 -17.85 0.32
CA ARG A 337 -13.88 -19.19 0.01
C ARG A 337 -15.13 -19.55 0.84
N SER A 338 -15.17 -19.15 2.09
CA SER A 338 -16.36 -19.37 2.95
C SER A 338 -17.60 -18.68 2.37
N GLU A 339 -17.47 -17.50 1.75
CA GLU A 339 -18.56 -16.78 1.09
C GLU A 339 -19.17 -17.56 -0.09
N ILE A 340 -18.32 -18.26 -0.84
CA ILE A 340 -18.73 -19.04 -2.03
C ILE A 340 -18.90 -20.55 -1.76
N ARG A 341 -18.98 -20.97 -0.50
CA ARG A 341 -19.02 -22.39 -0.10
C ARG A 341 -20.11 -23.23 -0.75
N ALA A 342 -21.23 -22.61 -1.13
CA ALA A 342 -22.35 -23.27 -1.79
C ALA A 342 -22.17 -23.43 -3.32
N ARG A 343 -21.10 -22.85 -3.89
CA ARG A 343 -20.82 -22.91 -5.31
C ARG A 343 -19.99 -24.15 -5.64
N PRO A 344 -20.23 -24.84 -6.78
CA PRO A 344 -19.49 -26.06 -7.13
C PRO A 344 -18.01 -25.78 -7.47
N ASP A 345 -17.67 -24.54 -7.81
CA ASP A 345 -16.37 -24.06 -8.24
C ASP A 345 -15.57 -23.31 -7.13
N TRP A 346 -15.99 -23.46 -5.84
CA TRP A 346 -15.39 -22.79 -4.67
C TRP A 346 -13.88 -23.07 -4.49
N TRP A 347 -13.40 -24.19 -4.98
CA TRP A 347 -12.01 -24.66 -4.84
C TRP A 347 -11.07 -24.12 -5.93
N MET A 348 -11.61 -23.52 -7.00
CA MET A 348 -10.83 -23.03 -8.15
C MET A 348 -9.74 -22.01 -7.82
N PRO A 349 -9.93 -21.04 -6.93
CA PRO A 349 -8.87 -20.09 -6.60
C PRO A 349 -7.74 -20.75 -5.80
N ALA A 350 -6.52 -20.78 -6.35
CA ALA A 350 -5.31 -21.24 -5.68
C ALA A 350 -4.40 -20.05 -5.34
N LEU A 351 -3.81 -20.07 -4.13
CA LEU A 351 -2.86 -19.06 -3.67
C LEU A 351 -1.43 -19.62 -3.68
N PHE A 352 -0.59 -19.04 -4.53
CA PHE A 352 0.86 -19.24 -4.53
C PHE A 352 1.52 -18.06 -3.84
N MET A 353 2.39 -18.31 -2.88
CA MET A 353 2.90 -17.26 -2.02
C MET A 353 4.36 -17.52 -1.63
N ARG A 354 5.16 -16.46 -1.57
CA ARG A 354 6.52 -16.49 -1.05
C ARG A 354 6.67 -15.76 0.30
N LEU A 355 5.61 -15.09 0.74
CA LEU A 355 5.64 -14.32 1.98
C LEU A 355 5.63 -15.25 3.19
N LYS A 356 6.62 -15.09 4.09
CA LYS A 356 6.71 -15.86 5.32
C LYS A 356 5.50 -15.60 6.23
N THR A 357 5.08 -14.35 6.35
CA THR A 357 3.97 -13.95 7.21
C THR A 357 2.60 -13.99 6.52
N GLY A 358 2.54 -14.08 5.18
CA GLY A 358 1.31 -13.98 4.40
C GLY A 358 0.74 -12.57 4.29
N ARG A 359 1.51 -11.56 4.71
CA ARG A 359 1.09 -10.17 4.62
C ARG A 359 1.67 -9.50 3.38
N LEU A 360 0.80 -8.97 2.55
CA LEU A 360 1.17 -8.17 1.36
C LEU A 360 1.68 -6.78 1.74
N TRP A 361 1.14 -6.26 2.83
CA TRP A 361 1.52 -5.02 3.49
C TRP A 361 1.20 -5.12 4.97
N ALA A 362 1.78 -4.25 5.75
CA ALA A 362 1.48 -4.17 7.16
C ALA A 362 -0.02 -3.92 7.37
N ALA A 363 -0.63 -4.71 8.26
CA ALA A 363 -2.02 -4.51 8.62
C ALA A 363 -2.20 -3.07 9.12
N ASN A 364 -3.31 -2.43 8.72
CA ASN A 364 -3.70 -1.17 9.34
C ASN A 364 -4.02 -1.47 10.82
N LEU A 365 -3.08 -1.15 11.69
CA LEU A 365 -3.10 -1.51 13.10
C LEU A 365 -4.13 -0.72 13.95
N ALA A 366 -5.23 -0.29 13.35
CA ALA A 366 -6.41 0.03 14.14
C ALA A 366 -6.82 -1.12 15.08
N GLN A 367 -6.16 -2.28 14.97
CA GLN A 367 -6.30 -3.45 15.84
C GLN A 367 -5.27 -3.53 16.97
N TYR A 368 -4.15 -2.81 16.91
CA TYR A 368 -3.17 -2.77 18.00
C TYR A 368 -3.52 -1.66 19.00
N GLY A 369 -4.41 -1.97 19.91
CA GLY A 369 -4.86 -1.09 20.96
C GLY A 369 -5.82 -0.01 20.44
N SER A 370 -7.05 -0.02 20.92
CA SER A 370 -7.96 1.10 20.74
C SER A 370 -7.23 2.36 21.25
N PHE A 371 -7.04 3.35 20.38
CA PHE A 371 -6.60 4.65 20.87
C PHE A 371 -7.66 5.15 21.87
N GLU A 372 -7.33 5.08 23.14
CA GLU A 372 -8.31 5.32 24.22
C GLU A 372 -8.49 6.80 24.55
N LYS A 373 -7.61 7.66 24.02
CA LYS A 373 -7.55 9.09 24.37
C LYS A 373 -8.41 9.99 23.47
N TRP A 374 -9.37 9.43 22.70
CA TRP A 374 -10.21 10.23 21.82
C TRP A 374 -10.90 11.39 22.52
N LYS A 375 -11.53 11.15 23.68
CA LYS A 375 -12.24 12.19 24.44
C LYS A 375 -11.32 13.30 24.90
N ALA A 376 -10.13 12.95 25.40
CA ALA A 376 -9.14 13.92 25.84
C ALA A 376 -8.62 14.75 24.65
N LEU A 377 -8.30 14.10 23.51
CA LEU A 377 -7.86 14.79 22.30
C LEU A 377 -8.94 15.76 21.76
N VAL A 378 -10.20 15.32 21.75
CA VAL A 378 -11.33 16.16 21.33
C VAL A 378 -11.53 17.34 22.26
N THR A 379 -11.31 17.17 23.57
CA THR A 379 -11.32 18.28 24.56
C THR A 379 -10.19 19.27 24.27
N ASP A 380 -8.96 18.81 24.04
CA ASP A 380 -7.83 19.67 23.69
C ASP A 380 -8.08 20.47 22.42
N ILE A 381 -8.73 19.84 21.42
CA ILE A 381 -9.13 20.50 20.16
C ILE A 381 -10.18 21.59 20.44
N LYS A 382 -11.21 21.28 21.24
CA LYS A 382 -12.26 22.23 21.62
C LYS A 382 -11.69 23.45 22.34
N ASP A 383 -10.71 23.24 23.20
CA ASP A 383 -10.06 24.30 23.97
C ASP A 383 -8.98 25.04 23.15
N GLY A 384 -8.76 24.65 21.90
CA GLY A 384 -7.74 25.23 21.00
C GLY A 384 -6.31 24.95 21.45
N GLN A 385 -6.10 23.88 22.26
CA GLN A 385 -4.82 23.48 22.81
C GLN A 385 -4.23 22.31 22.03
N PHE A 386 -4.14 22.43 20.71
CA PHE A 386 -3.50 21.43 19.87
C PHE A 386 -2.80 22.07 18.66
N VAL A 387 -1.75 21.42 18.18
CA VAL A 387 -0.95 21.82 17.03
C VAL A 387 -0.83 20.64 16.07
N PRO A 388 -1.45 20.70 14.89
CA PRO A 388 -1.17 19.75 13.81
C PRO A 388 0.24 19.97 13.23
N ILE A 389 0.99 18.88 13.09
CA ILE A 389 2.35 18.83 12.55
C ILE A 389 2.34 17.86 11.36
N LEU A 390 2.56 18.39 10.15
CA LEU A 390 2.39 17.69 8.90
C LEU A 390 3.75 17.26 8.34
N GLY A 391 3.89 15.98 8.05
CA GLY A 391 5.08 15.37 7.48
C GLY A 391 4.93 14.97 6.01
N PRO A 392 6.04 14.56 5.37
CA PRO A 392 6.11 14.26 3.93
C PRO A 392 5.12 13.20 3.44
N GLY A 393 4.83 12.20 4.24
CA GLY A 393 3.92 11.11 3.88
C GLY A 393 2.48 11.53 3.57
N LEU A 394 2.07 12.77 3.90
CA LEU A 394 0.73 13.27 3.56
C LEU A 394 0.58 13.61 2.08
N VAL A 395 1.67 13.91 1.40
CA VAL A 395 1.66 14.37 -0.01
C VAL A 395 2.24 13.35 -0.99
N GLU A 396 2.71 12.21 -0.50
CA GLU A 396 3.30 11.17 -1.34
C GLU A 396 2.33 10.61 -2.38
N SER A 397 1.03 10.54 -2.05
CA SER A 397 0.00 10.14 -3.00
C SER A 397 -0.12 11.09 -4.19
N SER A 398 0.19 12.37 -3.97
CA SER A 398 0.01 13.43 -4.96
C SER A 398 1.29 13.74 -5.71
N LEU A 399 2.41 13.75 -5.01
CA LEU A 399 3.70 14.19 -5.54
C LEU A 399 4.73 13.06 -5.73
N GLY A 400 4.39 11.84 -5.31
CA GLY A 400 5.32 10.70 -5.25
C GLY A 400 6.19 10.71 -3.99
N SER A 401 6.79 9.57 -3.66
CA SER A 401 7.66 9.49 -2.48
C SER A 401 9.04 10.10 -2.76
N THR A 402 9.63 10.70 -1.73
CA THR A 402 11.00 11.21 -1.77
C THR A 402 12.02 10.11 -2.09
N ARG A 403 11.74 8.89 -1.63
CA ARG A 403 12.55 7.69 -1.89
C ARG A 403 12.57 7.32 -3.38
N ASN A 404 11.40 7.31 -4.04
CA ASN A 404 11.32 7.02 -5.47
C ASN A 404 12.00 8.10 -6.31
N MET A 405 11.89 9.36 -5.90
CA MET A 405 12.62 10.47 -6.51
C MET A 405 14.14 10.26 -6.39
N ALA A 406 14.62 9.92 -5.19
CA ALA A 406 16.02 9.63 -4.94
C ALA A 406 16.56 8.53 -5.85
N ARG A 407 15.82 7.41 -5.97
CA ARG A 407 16.21 6.30 -6.86
C ARG A 407 16.28 6.71 -8.32
N LYS A 408 15.26 7.39 -8.84
CA LYS A 408 15.27 7.89 -10.23
C LYS A 408 16.44 8.81 -10.50
N TRP A 409 16.75 9.72 -9.57
CA TRP A 409 17.92 10.59 -9.71
C TRP A 409 19.24 9.83 -9.58
N ALA A 410 19.32 8.85 -8.65
CA ALA A 410 20.50 8.02 -8.49
C ALA A 410 20.82 7.22 -9.77
N GLU A 411 19.79 6.73 -10.46
CA GLU A 411 19.95 6.07 -11.76
C GLU A 411 20.32 7.07 -12.87
N GLN A 412 19.56 8.16 -12.99
CA GLN A 412 19.75 9.16 -14.06
C GLN A 412 21.12 9.83 -14.00
N TYR A 413 21.64 10.06 -12.80
CA TYR A 413 22.91 10.78 -12.60
C TYR A 413 24.08 9.87 -12.17
N GLU A 414 23.89 8.55 -12.26
CA GLU A 414 24.92 7.55 -11.94
C GLU A 414 25.53 7.76 -10.54
N PHE A 415 24.65 7.83 -9.52
CA PHE A 415 25.08 8.03 -8.14
C PHE A 415 26.01 6.90 -7.66
N PRO A 416 27.24 7.19 -7.19
CA PRO A 416 28.28 6.17 -7.05
C PRO A 416 28.31 5.42 -5.71
N LEU A 417 27.48 5.83 -4.72
CA LEU A 417 27.50 5.24 -3.37
C LEU A 417 26.66 3.97 -3.25
N ALA A 418 26.62 3.40 -2.03
CA ALA A 418 25.96 2.13 -1.76
C ALA A 418 24.47 2.10 -2.15
N PRO A 419 23.90 0.93 -2.50
CA PRO A 419 22.49 0.82 -2.93
C PRO A 419 21.48 1.42 -1.96
N ARG A 420 21.72 1.31 -0.64
CA ARG A 420 20.82 1.89 0.39
C ARG A 420 20.81 3.42 0.38
N ASP A 421 21.93 4.04 -0.03
CA ASP A 421 22.09 5.49 -0.03
C ASP A 421 21.38 6.12 -1.23
N ARG A 422 21.05 5.32 -2.25
CA ARG A 422 20.24 5.72 -3.42
C ARG A 422 18.78 6.01 -3.06
N ASP A 423 18.32 5.57 -1.89
CA ASP A 423 16.99 5.81 -1.37
C ASP A 423 16.87 7.12 -0.56
N ASP A 424 18.01 7.77 -0.28
CA ASP A 424 18.08 9.01 0.48
C ASP A 424 18.18 10.23 -0.45
N LEU A 425 17.07 10.99 -0.52
CA LEU A 425 17.01 12.18 -1.38
C LEU A 425 18.02 13.25 -0.99
N ALA A 426 18.32 13.41 0.30
CA ALA A 426 19.26 14.42 0.76
C ALA A 426 20.69 14.13 0.26
N GLN A 427 21.09 12.85 0.30
CA GLN A 427 22.40 12.41 -0.21
C GLN A 427 22.49 12.52 -1.73
N VAL A 428 21.49 12.04 -2.44
CA VAL A 428 21.47 12.08 -3.91
C VAL A 428 21.42 13.53 -4.41
N ALA A 429 20.63 14.39 -3.75
CA ALA A 429 20.60 15.83 -4.07
C ALA A 429 21.93 16.52 -3.77
N GLN A 430 22.60 16.13 -2.68
CA GLN A 430 23.95 16.64 -2.35
C GLN A 430 24.94 16.33 -3.46
N TYR A 431 24.95 15.08 -3.94
CA TYR A 431 25.80 14.68 -5.05
C TYR A 431 25.51 15.52 -6.32
N LEU A 432 24.22 15.74 -6.61
CA LEU A 432 23.84 16.55 -7.79
C LEU A 432 24.28 18.00 -7.65
N VAL A 433 24.22 18.57 -6.46
CA VAL A 433 24.72 19.93 -6.18
C VAL A 433 26.22 20.03 -6.41
N TYR A 434 27.01 19.06 -5.97
CA TYR A 434 28.46 19.04 -6.19
C TYR A 434 28.85 18.80 -7.67
N ARG A 435 28.08 17.98 -8.37
CA ARG A 435 28.31 17.70 -9.80
C ARG A 435 27.93 18.87 -10.71
N GLN A 436 26.91 19.62 -10.37
CA GLN A 436 26.33 20.68 -11.18
C GLN A 436 26.24 22.00 -10.41
N SER A 437 25.12 22.19 -9.72
CA SER A 437 24.90 23.35 -8.83
C SER A 437 23.59 23.16 -8.05
N ARG A 438 23.43 23.94 -6.98
CA ARG A 438 22.16 23.98 -6.25
C ARG A 438 20.98 24.41 -7.14
N ARG A 439 21.19 25.41 -8.01
CA ARG A 439 20.15 25.88 -8.95
C ARG A 439 19.68 24.75 -9.87
N TYR A 440 20.62 23.94 -10.34
CA TYR A 440 20.31 22.79 -11.18
C TYR A 440 19.51 21.72 -10.41
N ALA A 441 19.92 21.35 -9.21
CA ALA A 441 19.20 20.37 -8.38
C ALA A 441 17.76 20.80 -8.09
N VAL A 442 17.52 22.09 -7.80
CA VAL A 442 16.18 22.64 -7.58
C VAL A 442 15.35 22.64 -8.88
N ALA A 443 15.98 22.95 -10.03
CA ALA A 443 15.29 22.88 -11.32
C ALA A 443 14.87 21.44 -11.67
N GLU A 444 15.72 20.46 -11.41
CA GLU A 444 15.39 19.04 -11.62
C GLU A 444 14.31 18.55 -10.65
N LEU A 445 14.30 19.03 -9.39
CA LEU A 445 13.21 18.77 -8.46
C LEU A 445 11.85 19.24 -9.02
N ARG A 446 11.80 20.48 -9.49
CA ARG A 446 10.58 21.06 -10.08
C ARG A 446 10.13 20.29 -11.32
N LYS A 447 11.08 19.97 -12.22
CA LYS A 447 10.80 19.19 -13.42
C LYS A 447 10.29 17.80 -13.11
N TYR A 448 10.90 17.11 -12.15
CA TYR A 448 10.44 15.80 -11.70
C TYR A 448 8.98 15.86 -11.19
N LEU A 449 8.67 16.81 -10.30
CA LEU A 449 7.33 16.97 -9.75
C LEU A 449 6.29 17.31 -10.83
N ILE A 450 6.62 18.19 -11.77
CA ILE A 450 5.74 18.53 -12.90
C ILE A 450 5.46 17.28 -13.75
N THR A 451 6.49 16.50 -14.07
CA THR A 451 6.33 15.26 -14.83
C THR A 451 5.46 14.28 -14.09
N GLN A 452 5.73 14.05 -12.82
CA GLN A 452 4.97 13.13 -11.97
C GLN A 452 3.49 13.53 -11.85
N ILE A 453 3.21 14.82 -11.68
CA ILE A 453 1.85 15.35 -11.62
C ILE A 453 1.13 15.16 -12.97
N ARG A 454 1.77 15.49 -14.10
CA ARG A 454 1.20 15.33 -15.44
C ARG A 454 0.88 13.87 -15.78
N GLU A 455 1.72 12.93 -15.34
CA GLU A 455 1.50 11.50 -15.53
C GLU A 455 0.36 10.96 -14.66
N SER A 456 0.31 11.38 -13.40
CA SER A 456 -0.62 10.84 -12.42
C SER A 456 -2.02 11.46 -12.48
N TYR A 457 -2.14 12.71 -12.92
CA TYR A 457 -3.40 13.50 -12.89
C TYR A 457 -3.79 14.04 -14.26
N ARG A 458 -3.58 13.23 -15.28
CA ARG A 458 -3.82 13.63 -16.68
C ARG A 458 -5.25 14.11 -16.93
N ASN A 459 -6.24 13.40 -16.37
CA ASN A 459 -7.66 13.71 -16.58
C ASN A 459 -8.05 15.02 -15.87
N GLU A 460 -7.62 15.19 -14.64
CA GLU A 460 -7.90 16.38 -13.83
C GLU A 460 -7.28 17.64 -14.43
N LEU A 461 -6.06 17.50 -14.97
CA LEU A 461 -5.37 18.59 -15.65
C LEU A 461 -5.97 18.93 -17.01
N ASP A 462 -6.46 17.93 -17.75
CA ASP A 462 -7.17 18.14 -19.01
C ASP A 462 -8.51 18.86 -18.78
N GLU A 463 -9.27 18.48 -17.73
CA GLU A 463 -10.50 19.17 -17.35
C GLU A 463 -10.21 20.62 -16.91
N ALA A 464 -9.20 20.83 -16.06
CA ALA A 464 -8.79 22.17 -15.63
C ALA A 464 -8.34 23.03 -16.82
N GLY A 465 -7.56 22.43 -17.74
CA GLY A 465 -7.07 23.09 -18.95
C GLY A 465 -8.20 23.51 -19.89
N LYS A 466 -9.23 22.69 -20.07
CA LYS A 466 -10.45 23.03 -20.83
C LYS A 466 -11.21 24.20 -20.22
N ALA A 467 -11.29 24.23 -18.88
CA ALA A 467 -11.96 25.30 -18.16
C ALA A 467 -11.23 26.64 -18.28
N GLU A 468 -9.89 26.65 -18.32
CA GLU A 468 -9.05 27.84 -18.35
C GLU A 468 -8.53 28.19 -19.74
N GLY A 469 -8.79 27.37 -20.77
CA GLY A 469 -8.32 27.58 -22.13
C GLY A 469 -6.79 27.41 -22.27
N ARG A 470 -6.17 26.58 -21.43
CA ARG A 470 -4.70 26.34 -21.37
C ARG A 470 -4.40 24.85 -21.35
N ASP A 471 -3.40 24.41 -22.10
CA ASP A 471 -2.92 23.02 -22.06
C ASP A 471 -1.88 22.81 -20.96
N PHE A 472 -2.33 22.30 -19.79
CA PHE A 472 -1.44 21.98 -18.68
C PHE A 472 -0.57 20.74 -18.89
N LEU A 473 -0.91 19.87 -19.85
CA LEU A 473 -0.19 18.63 -20.10
C LEU A 473 1.09 18.85 -20.91
N THR A 474 1.05 19.77 -21.87
CA THR A 474 2.14 19.97 -22.84
C THR A 474 2.79 21.35 -22.76
N CYS A 475 2.24 22.32 -22.02
CA CYS A 475 2.81 23.66 -21.93
C CYS A 475 4.27 23.62 -21.42
N GLU A 476 5.06 24.60 -21.87
CA GLU A 476 6.45 24.76 -21.42
C GLU A 476 6.55 24.98 -19.91
N ILE A 477 7.63 24.46 -19.32
CA ILE A 477 7.91 24.61 -17.89
C ILE A 477 8.37 26.04 -17.63
N GLN A 478 7.47 26.85 -17.08
CA GLN A 478 7.72 28.23 -16.68
C GLN A 478 7.69 28.39 -15.17
N ASP A 479 8.18 29.53 -14.67
CA ASP A 479 8.05 29.85 -13.26
C ASP A 479 6.57 29.97 -12.88
N GLY A 480 6.19 29.34 -11.73
CA GLY A 480 4.81 29.29 -11.25
C GLY A 480 4.01 28.07 -11.72
N LEU A 481 4.36 27.42 -12.84
CA LEU A 481 3.60 26.28 -13.37
C LEU A 481 3.40 25.16 -12.34
N LEU A 482 4.43 24.79 -11.57
CA LEU A 482 4.32 23.73 -10.55
C LEU A 482 3.26 24.10 -9.52
N ASN A 483 3.18 25.34 -9.07
CA ASN A 483 2.20 25.78 -8.09
C ASN A 483 0.78 25.74 -8.66
N GLU A 484 0.60 26.11 -9.92
CA GLU A 484 -0.69 26.01 -10.62
C GLU A 484 -1.14 24.55 -10.72
N LEU A 485 -0.27 23.66 -11.18
CA LEU A 485 -0.57 22.23 -11.27
C LEU A 485 -0.93 21.63 -9.89
N MET A 486 -0.17 21.96 -8.84
CA MET A 486 -0.47 21.51 -7.48
C MET A 486 -1.83 22.04 -6.99
N LEU A 487 -2.17 23.28 -7.30
CA LEU A 487 -3.47 23.85 -6.94
C LEU A 487 -4.62 23.10 -7.58
N HIS A 488 -4.55 22.80 -8.89
CA HIS A 488 -5.59 22.06 -9.61
C HIS A 488 -5.73 20.62 -9.08
N VAL A 489 -4.62 19.93 -8.93
CA VAL A 489 -4.60 18.57 -8.41
C VAL A 489 -5.14 18.50 -6.98
N GLY A 490 -4.65 19.37 -6.09
CA GLY A 490 -5.12 19.43 -4.72
C GLY A 490 -6.62 19.74 -4.62
N ARG A 491 -7.12 20.66 -5.45
CA ARG A 491 -8.55 20.99 -5.53
C ARG A 491 -9.38 19.81 -6.02
N ALA A 492 -8.92 19.11 -7.08
CA ALA A 492 -9.60 17.93 -7.59
C ALA A 492 -9.63 16.79 -6.56
N GLN A 493 -8.52 16.54 -5.86
CA GLN A 493 -8.45 15.54 -4.80
C GLN A 493 -9.43 15.83 -3.66
N ARG A 494 -9.42 17.05 -3.13
CA ARG A 494 -10.31 17.45 -2.04
C ARG A 494 -11.78 17.45 -2.44
N LYS A 495 -12.09 17.73 -3.71
CA LYS A 495 -13.46 17.63 -4.26
C LYS A 495 -13.93 16.18 -4.37
N ASN A 496 -13.06 15.29 -4.84
CA ASN A 496 -13.39 13.90 -5.12
C ASN A 496 -13.30 12.99 -3.88
N ASP A 497 -12.59 13.42 -2.84
CA ASP A 497 -12.36 12.66 -1.62
C ASP A 497 -12.78 13.41 -0.36
N PRO A 498 -13.99 13.13 0.19
CA PRO A 498 -14.45 13.73 1.44
C PRO A 498 -13.55 13.45 2.65
N ALA A 499 -12.74 12.40 2.59
CA ALA A 499 -11.81 12.01 3.65
C ALA A 499 -10.36 12.48 3.39
N ASP A 500 -10.15 13.40 2.44
CA ASP A 500 -8.84 14.02 2.23
C ASP A 500 -8.32 14.68 3.51
N VAL A 501 -7.08 14.38 3.87
CA VAL A 501 -6.49 14.78 5.16
C VAL A 501 -6.39 16.31 5.27
N HIS A 502 -5.98 17.01 4.21
CA HIS A 502 -5.88 18.47 4.22
C HIS A 502 -7.26 19.13 4.34
N ARG A 503 -8.28 18.58 3.66
CA ARG A 503 -9.67 19.00 3.79
C ARG A 503 -10.16 18.85 5.23
N LEU A 504 -9.94 17.70 5.86
CA LEU A 504 -10.34 17.43 7.23
C LEU A 504 -9.59 18.32 8.24
N LEU A 505 -8.26 18.49 8.06
CA LEU A 505 -7.46 19.40 8.88
C LEU A 505 -7.93 20.85 8.79
N ALA A 506 -8.30 21.30 7.59
CA ALA A 506 -8.78 22.68 7.38
C ALA A 506 -10.10 22.97 8.10
N ARG A 507 -10.92 21.97 8.41
CA ARG A 507 -12.17 22.10 9.19
C ARG A 507 -11.92 22.23 10.69
N LEU A 508 -10.76 21.78 11.19
CA LEU A 508 -10.45 21.86 12.63
C LEU A 508 -10.19 23.31 13.09
N PRO A 509 -10.49 23.65 14.36
CA PRO A 509 -10.31 24.99 14.90
C PRO A 509 -8.86 25.27 15.34
N ALA A 510 -7.88 24.89 14.50
CA ALA A 510 -6.47 25.13 14.78
C ALA A 510 -6.04 26.54 14.40
N LYS A 511 -5.25 27.17 15.27
CA LYS A 511 -4.68 28.51 15.08
C LYS A 511 -3.28 28.47 14.45
N VAL A 512 -2.53 27.40 14.71
CA VAL A 512 -1.17 27.21 14.23
C VAL A 512 -1.04 25.82 13.63
N PHE A 513 -0.51 25.75 12.44
CA PHE A 513 -0.14 24.51 11.76
C PHE A 513 1.37 24.54 11.49
N VAL A 514 2.04 23.44 11.78
CA VAL A 514 3.46 23.26 11.46
C VAL A 514 3.57 22.31 10.29
N ASN A 515 4.10 22.79 9.18
CA ASN A 515 4.17 22.05 7.94
C ASN A 515 5.63 21.74 7.57
N ALA A 516 6.00 20.47 7.61
CA ALA A 516 7.29 20.00 7.10
C ALA A 516 7.25 19.74 5.59
N ASN A 517 6.07 19.75 4.98
CA ASN A 517 5.90 19.64 3.53
C ASN A 517 6.30 20.95 2.83
N ARG A 518 6.74 20.80 1.60
CA ARG A 518 7.25 21.92 0.78
C ARG A 518 6.19 22.48 -0.17
N ASP A 519 4.96 21.96 -0.13
CA ASP A 519 3.81 22.33 -0.94
C ASP A 519 2.82 23.28 -0.23
N ASN A 520 1.78 23.70 -0.95
CA ASN A 520 0.74 24.59 -0.47
C ASN A 520 -0.63 23.92 -0.25
N PHE A 521 -0.75 22.59 -0.27
CA PHE A 521 -2.04 21.89 -0.19
C PHE A 521 -2.85 22.25 1.06
N LEU A 522 -2.18 22.38 2.23
CA LEU A 522 -2.87 22.82 3.45
C LEU A 522 -3.36 24.25 3.36
N ARG A 523 -2.52 25.19 2.86
CA ARG A 523 -2.93 26.59 2.67
C ARG A 523 -4.17 26.67 1.80
N ASP A 524 -4.15 25.97 0.67
CA ASP A 524 -5.24 25.98 -0.30
C ASP A 524 -6.51 25.35 0.26
N ALA A 525 -6.38 24.27 1.05
CA ALA A 525 -7.52 23.66 1.77
C ALA A 525 -8.13 24.62 2.81
N LEU A 526 -7.32 25.39 3.52
CA LEU A 526 -7.80 26.41 4.46
C LEU A 526 -8.57 27.54 3.74
N ILE A 527 -8.05 27.99 2.60
CA ILE A 527 -8.73 29.01 1.77
C ILE A 527 -10.08 28.48 1.25
N GLU A 528 -10.14 27.23 0.81
CA GLU A 528 -11.39 26.59 0.37
C GLU A 528 -12.44 26.48 1.50
N GLN A 529 -12.00 26.42 2.76
CA GLN A 529 -12.86 26.50 3.95
C GLN A 529 -13.20 27.93 4.39
N GLY A 530 -12.89 28.95 3.57
CA GLY A 530 -13.15 30.35 3.86
C GLY A 530 -12.23 31.01 4.87
N LYS A 531 -11.13 30.35 5.25
CA LYS A 531 -10.11 30.91 6.16
C LYS A 531 -9.09 31.76 5.39
N GLN A 532 -8.36 32.61 6.10
CA GLN A 532 -7.33 33.51 5.55
C GLN A 532 -5.95 33.14 6.14
N PRO A 533 -5.36 31.98 5.78
CA PRO A 533 -4.11 31.55 6.39
C PRO A 533 -2.97 32.51 6.07
N GLN A 534 -2.15 32.79 7.08
CA GLN A 534 -0.84 33.45 6.90
C GLN A 534 0.23 32.40 6.79
N VAL A 535 1.10 32.52 5.77
CA VAL A 535 2.20 31.59 5.54
C VAL A 535 3.50 32.20 6.02
N GLN A 536 4.26 31.49 6.83
CA GLN A 536 5.59 31.89 7.29
C GLN A 536 6.59 30.77 7.06
N LEU A 537 7.78 31.12 6.57
CA LEU A 537 8.86 30.18 6.33
C LEU A 537 9.91 30.30 7.45
N CYS A 538 10.53 29.17 7.80
CA CYS A 538 11.66 29.16 8.72
C CYS A 538 12.89 29.81 8.07
N THR A 539 13.43 30.83 8.69
CA THR A 539 14.61 31.58 8.20
C THR A 539 15.90 30.94 8.71
N TRP A 540 16.35 29.86 8.06
CA TRP A 540 17.55 29.16 8.48
C TRP A 540 18.84 29.68 7.83
N LYS A 541 18.75 30.31 6.64
CA LYS A 541 19.90 30.92 5.95
C LYS A 541 20.27 32.26 6.57
N SER A 542 21.56 32.52 6.65
CA SER A 542 22.11 33.78 7.14
C SER A 542 22.98 34.45 6.08
N VAL A 543 22.94 35.77 6.05
CA VAL A 543 23.90 36.61 5.31
C VAL A 543 24.54 37.54 6.33
N ASN A 544 25.86 37.46 6.53
CA ASN A 544 26.60 38.22 7.54
C ASN A 544 26.00 38.07 8.95
N ASP A 545 25.70 36.83 9.37
CA ASP A 545 25.08 36.46 10.66
C ASP A 545 23.65 37.01 10.89
N MET A 546 23.05 37.65 9.91
CA MET A 546 21.65 38.08 9.96
C MET A 546 20.75 37.11 9.24
N PRO A 547 19.60 36.70 9.83
CA PRO A 547 18.62 35.87 9.13
C PRO A 547 18.13 36.56 7.86
N ARG A 548 18.21 35.87 6.72
CA ARG A 548 17.65 36.38 5.48
C ARG A 548 16.16 36.05 5.42
N GLN A 549 15.30 37.10 5.43
CA GLN A 549 13.88 36.92 5.21
C GLN A 549 13.62 36.40 3.80
N ILE A 550 12.98 35.23 3.70
CA ILE A 550 12.49 34.64 2.45
C ILE A 550 11.00 34.40 2.62
N GLY A 551 10.21 34.77 1.61
CA GLY A 551 8.77 34.63 1.63
C GLY A 551 8.04 35.86 2.15
N PRO A 552 6.71 35.77 2.37
CA PRO A 552 5.88 36.91 2.74
C PRO A 552 6.22 37.43 4.15
N GLU A 553 6.18 38.77 4.29
CA GLU A 553 6.29 39.39 5.60
C GLU A 553 4.94 39.37 6.31
N ILE A 554 4.93 38.85 7.52
CA ILE A 554 3.77 38.86 8.40
C ILE A 554 3.80 40.15 9.25
N PRO A 555 2.68 40.91 9.32
CA PRO A 555 2.61 42.09 10.17
C PRO A 555 2.98 41.79 11.63
N LYS A 556 3.74 42.66 12.28
CA LYS A 556 4.13 42.49 13.70
C LYS A 556 2.94 42.41 14.67
N SER A 557 1.79 42.94 14.24
CA SER A 557 0.53 42.90 14.98
C SER A 557 -0.26 41.62 14.78
N TYR A 558 0.20 40.71 13.91
CA TYR A 558 -0.53 39.49 13.61
C TYR A 558 -0.55 38.53 14.79
N VAL A 559 -1.72 38.08 15.14
CA VAL A 559 -1.98 37.03 16.15
C VAL A 559 -2.81 35.95 15.46
N PRO A 560 -2.37 34.69 15.44
CA PRO A 560 -3.12 33.60 14.82
C PRO A 560 -4.49 33.41 15.45
N SER A 561 -5.52 33.28 14.60
CA SER A 561 -6.88 32.92 14.98
C SER A 561 -7.35 31.69 14.18
N ILE A 562 -8.56 31.21 14.46
CA ILE A 562 -9.16 30.11 13.70
C ILE A 562 -9.45 30.54 12.26
N GLU A 563 -9.88 31.79 12.07
CA GLU A 563 -10.20 32.39 10.77
C GLU A 563 -8.94 32.79 9.99
N CYS A 564 -7.92 33.23 10.71
CA CYS A 564 -6.61 33.62 10.15
C CYS A 564 -5.49 32.77 10.77
N PRO A 565 -5.41 31.45 10.48
CA PRO A 565 -4.42 30.58 11.06
C PRO A 565 -3.02 30.82 10.49
N LEU A 566 -1.99 30.49 11.27
CA LEU A 566 -0.61 30.48 10.83
C LEU A 566 -0.25 29.10 10.25
N VAL A 567 0.24 29.07 9.02
CA VAL A 567 0.90 27.89 8.43
C VAL A 567 2.41 28.14 8.42
N PHE A 568 3.13 27.49 9.31
CA PHE A 568 4.57 27.63 9.45
C PHE A 568 5.31 26.50 8.73
N HIS A 569 5.99 26.82 7.63
CA HIS A 569 6.82 25.86 6.88
C HIS A 569 8.22 25.77 7.48
N VAL A 570 8.59 24.57 7.89
CA VAL A 570 9.87 24.30 8.57
C VAL A 570 11.01 24.18 7.56
N PHE A 571 10.84 23.38 6.50
CA PHE A 571 11.90 23.04 5.53
C PHE A 571 11.76 23.78 4.20
N GLY A 572 11.12 24.95 4.23
CA GLY A 572 10.90 25.78 3.06
C GLY A 572 9.65 25.43 2.26
N ASN A 573 9.47 26.10 1.13
CA ASN A 573 8.31 25.95 0.26
C ASN A 573 8.74 26.03 -1.21
N LEU A 574 8.13 25.22 -2.09
CA LEU A 574 8.43 25.14 -3.52
C LEU A 574 8.14 26.46 -4.27
N GLU A 575 7.26 27.28 -3.73
CA GLU A 575 7.01 28.65 -4.21
C GLU A 575 8.22 29.57 -4.02
N TYR A 576 9.05 29.28 -2.99
CA TYR A 576 10.25 30.02 -2.65
C TYR A 576 11.48 29.11 -2.64
N PRO A 577 12.06 28.75 -3.80
CA PRO A 577 13.10 27.72 -3.93
C PRO A 577 14.35 27.95 -3.09
N GLU A 578 14.66 29.21 -2.77
CA GLU A 578 15.80 29.57 -1.92
C GLU A 578 15.61 29.14 -0.45
N SER A 579 14.34 28.93 -0.02
CA SER A 579 14.00 28.52 1.34
C SER A 579 14.18 27.01 1.57
N LEU A 580 14.25 26.21 0.50
CA LEU A 580 14.23 24.75 0.59
C LEU A 580 15.43 24.19 1.34
N VAL A 581 15.15 23.25 2.24
CA VAL A 581 16.12 22.32 2.82
C VAL A 581 16.06 21.05 1.99
N LEU A 582 17.09 20.75 1.19
CA LEU A 582 17.07 19.69 0.19
C LEU A 582 18.25 18.73 0.31
N THR A 583 19.45 19.24 0.63
CA THR A 583 20.68 18.45 0.69
C THR A 583 21.08 18.14 2.13
N GLU A 584 21.98 17.18 2.34
CA GLU A 584 22.53 16.90 3.67
C GLU A 584 23.15 18.16 4.31
N ASP A 585 23.93 18.94 3.55
CA ASP A 585 24.50 20.19 4.04
C ASP A 585 23.41 21.19 4.47
N ASP A 586 22.29 21.27 3.72
CA ASP A 586 21.16 22.10 4.09
C ASP A 586 20.56 21.66 5.45
N TYR A 587 20.41 20.34 5.69
CA TYR A 587 19.90 19.84 6.97
C TYR A 587 20.84 20.12 8.14
N PHE A 588 22.15 19.98 7.93
CA PHE A 588 23.16 20.34 8.95
C PHE A 588 23.17 21.84 9.25
N ASP A 589 23.14 22.67 8.21
CA ASP A 589 23.08 24.12 8.35
C ASP A 589 21.79 24.56 9.06
N PHE A 590 20.64 23.97 8.66
CA PHE A 590 19.37 24.20 9.32
C PHE A 590 19.44 23.85 10.81
N LEU A 591 19.89 22.63 11.14
CA LEU A 591 19.99 22.16 12.52
C LEU A 591 20.90 23.06 13.34
N THR A 592 22.07 23.41 12.81
CA THR A 592 23.01 24.33 13.44
C THR A 592 22.40 25.71 13.65
N ALA A 593 21.67 26.21 12.67
CA ALA A 593 21.02 27.51 12.74
C ALA A 593 19.92 27.59 13.81
N VAL A 594 19.15 26.49 13.97
CA VAL A 594 18.01 26.46 14.89
C VAL A 594 18.41 26.10 16.32
N THR A 595 19.50 25.33 16.52
CA THR A 595 19.92 24.84 17.85
C THR A 595 20.90 25.76 18.58
N ARG A 596 21.58 26.70 17.90
CA ARG A 596 22.49 27.63 18.59
C ARG A 596 21.74 28.56 19.54
N ALA A 597 22.10 28.53 20.82
CA ALA A 597 21.44 29.29 21.91
C ALA A 597 21.40 30.83 21.68
N GLU A 598 22.39 31.41 21.01
CA GLU A 598 22.38 32.81 20.59
C GLU A 598 21.36 33.11 19.49
N SER A 599 20.95 32.11 18.73
CA SER A 599 19.92 32.21 17.67
C SER A 599 18.51 32.36 18.23
N LEU A 600 18.26 31.98 19.48
CA LEU A 600 16.97 32.23 20.18
C LEU A 600 16.66 33.73 20.31
N LYS A 601 17.65 34.60 20.36
CA LYS A 601 17.45 36.06 20.33
C LYS A 601 17.18 36.63 18.94
N LYS A 602 17.50 35.87 17.84
CA LYS A 602 17.26 36.23 16.44
C LYS A 602 16.20 35.34 15.80
N LEU A 603 15.20 35.00 16.58
CA LEU A 603 13.97 34.23 16.28
C LEU A 603 13.84 33.69 14.82
N ARG A 604 14.40 32.54 14.58
CA ARG A 604 14.22 31.80 13.31
C ARG A 604 12.90 30.99 13.32
N ILE A 605 12.45 30.61 14.54
CA ILE A 605 11.13 30.05 14.77
C ILE A 605 10.32 31.12 15.53
N PRO A 606 9.16 31.54 15.03
CA PRO A 606 8.34 32.56 15.68
C PRO A 606 7.96 32.18 17.11
N SER A 607 7.92 33.18 18.01
CA SER A 607 7.52 32.95 19.40
C SER A 607 6.15 32.35 19.56
N VAL A 608 5.23 32.67 18.65
CA VAL A 608 3.89 32.08 18.60
C VAL A 608 3.92 30.58 18.33
N VAL A 609 4.83 30.11 17.49
CA VAL A 609 5.03 28.67 17.21
C VAL A 609 5.64 27.97 18.43
N THR A 610 6.71 28.55 19.02
CA THR A 610 7.35 27.98 20.21
C THR A 610 6.39 27.95 21.38
N SER A 611 5.57 28.98 21.59
CA SER A 611 4.56 29.03 22.66
C SER A 611 3.44 27.99 22.41
N ALA A 612 3.00 27.82 21.16
CA ALA A 612 2.02 26.81 20.82
C ALA A 612 2.54 25.38 21.11
N PHE A 613 3.81 25.09 20.78
CA PHE A 613 4.42 23.81 21.14
C PHE A 613 4.53 23.57 22.65
N ALA A 614 4.81 24.61 23.40
CA ALA A 614 4.97 24.51 24.86
C ALA A 614 3.65 24.27 25.59
N ALA A 615 2.56 24.86 25.08
CA ALA A 615 1.26 24.93 25.77
C ALA A 615 0.23 23.92 25.27
N SER A 616 0.52 23.16 24.17
CA SER A 616 -0.50 22.38 23.46
C SER A 616 -0.13 20.91 23.32
N GLY A 617 -1.13 20.08 23.05
CA GLY A 617 -0.97 18.74 22.49
C GLY A 617 -0.47 18.77 21.05
N TRP A 618 0.11 17.67 20.60
CA TRP A 618 0.68 17.56 19.27
C TRP A 618 -0.01 16.45 18.48
N LEU A 619 -0.30 16.74 17.22
CA LEU A 619 -0.83 15.75 16.28
C LEU A 619 0.15 15.61 15.12
N LEU A 620 1.02 14.59 15.18
CA LEU A 620 1.99 14.27 14.14
C LEU A 620 1.36 13.37 13.09
N LEU A 621 1.35 13.83 11.84
CA LEU A 621 0.77 13.12 10.70
C LEU A 621 1.79 12.97 9.58
N GLY A 622 1.96 11.76 9.04
CA GLY A 622 2.78 11.52 7.84
C GLY A 622 4.30 11.56 8.07
N PHE A 623 4.78 11.26 9.27
CA PHE A 623 6.20 11.12 9.56
C PHE A 623 6.59 9.66 9.75
N GLN A 624 7.80 9.32 9.31
CA GLN A 624 8.45 8.06 9.64
C GLN A 624 9.64 8.31 10.59
N PRO A 625 9.96 7.38 11.51
CA PRO A 625 11.05 7.59 12.48
C PRO A 625 12.44 7.71 11.87
N ASP A 626 12.65 7.24 10.65
CA ASP A 626 13.89 7.31 9.87
C ASP A 626 13.99 8.54 8.98
N ASP A 627 12.92 9.31 8.80
CA ASP A 627 12.93 10.53 8.00
C ASP A 627 13.87 11.59 8.59
N TRP A 628 14.70 12.19 7.75
CA TRP A 628 15.53 13.34 8.10
C TRP A 628 14.69 14.51 8.63
N ASP A 629 13.61 14.83 7.91
CA ASP A 629 12.66 15.89 8.29
C ASP A 629 12.15 15.68 9.71
N PHE A 630 11.80 14.43 10.07
CA PHE A 630 11.31 14.11 11.40
C PHE A 630 12.40 14.23 12.48
N ARG A 631 13.59 13.66 12.24
CA ARG A 631 14.70 13.69 13.21
C ARG A 631 15.18 15.10 13.50
N VAL A 632 15.27 15.92 12.46
CA VAL A 632 15.68 17.33 12.57
C VAL A 632 14.60 18.16 13.26
N LEU A 633 13.32 17.95 12.92
CA LEU A 633 12.18 18.59 13.58
C LEU A 633 12.16 18.28 15.09
N LEU A 634 12.32 17.01 15.47
CA LEU A 634 12.41 16.59 16.87
C LEU A 634 13.55 17.29 17.59
N SER A 635 14.72 17.36 16.97
CA SER A 635 15.89 17.99 17.60
C SER A 635 15.75 19.51 17.69
N ALA A 636 15.16 20.14 16.69
CA ALA A 636 15.03 21.59 16.61
C ALA A 636 13.92 22.16 17.49
N ILE A 637 12.79 21.46 17.59
CA ILE A 637 11.56 21.99 18.20
C ILE A 637 11.24 21.30 19.53
N LEU A 638 11.29 19.97 19.57
CA LEU A 638 10.83 19.21 20.75
C LEU A 638 11.80 19.24 21.93
N LYS A 639 13.08 19.53 21.68
CA LYS A 639 14.13 19.63 22.73
C LYS A 639 14.29 21.02 23.32
N GLN A 640 13.47 22.00 22.93
CA GLN A 640 13.59 23.35 23.46
C GLN A 640 13.17 23.43 24.94
N PRO A 641 13.88 24.24 25.76
CA PRO A 641 13.50 24.48 27.17
C PRO A 641 12.12 25.14 27.22
N GLY A 642 11.21 24.63 28.03
CA GLY A 642 9.86 25.18 28.20
C GLY A 642 8.72 24.23 27.77
N ASN A 643 9.00 23.17 27.03
CA ASN A 643 8.00 22.21 26.56
C ASN A 643 7.34 21.33 27.65
N ARG A 644 7.56 21.64 28.93
CA ARG A 644 6.98 20.89 30.06
C ARG A 644 5.59 21.37 30.48
N GLN A 645 5.14 22.54 30.05
CA GLN A 645 3.83 23.10 30.43
C GLN A 645 2.63 22.43 29.80
N GLY A 646 2.79 21.77 28.63
CA GLY A 646 1.74 21.00 27.93
C GLY A 646 1.74 19.49 28.26
N GLU A 647 2.26 19.07 29.42
CA GLU A 647 2.33 17.65 29.79
C GLU A 647 0.95 17.00 29.99
N ASP A 648 -0.08 17.78 30.25
CA ASP A 648 -1.46 17.32 30.45
C ASP A 648 -2.23 17.17 29.13
N CYS A 649 -1.74 17.75 28.03
CA CYS A 649 -2.38 17.65 26.72
C CYS A 649 -1.98 16.36 25.97
N VAL A 650 -2.88 15.88 25.12
CA VAL A 650 -2.66 14.65 24.35
C VAL A 650 -1.69 14.91 23.20
N ARG A 651 -0.66 14.08 23.12
CA ARG A 651 0.32 14.07 22.03
C ARG A 651 0.22 12.76 21.28
N VAL A 652 -0.05 12.83 19.98
CA VAL A 652 -0.30 11.66 19.13
C VAL A 652 0.68 11.64 17.97
N ALA A 653 1.29 10.48 17.74
CA ALA A 653 2.01 10.18 16.53
C ALA A 653 1.22 9.13 15.72
N VAL A 654 0.71 9.53 14.57
CA VAL A 654 0.01 8.62 13.65
C VAL A 654 1.06 7.93 12.80
N GLN A 655 1.16 6.61 12.94
CA GLN A 655 2.18 5.78 12.31
C GLN A 655 1.57 4.67 11.48
N MET A 656 2.11 4.51 10.28
CA MET A 656 1.90 3.29 9.50
C MET A 656 2.88 2.23 9.99
N ASN A 657 2.49 0.96 9.84
CA ASN A 657 3.41 -0.13 10.19
C ASN A 657 4.67 -0.05 9.34
N PRO A 658 5.81 -0.30 9.97
CA PRO A 658 7.04 -0.55 9.23
C PRO A 658 6.85 -1.72 8.27
N SER A 659 7.34 -1.58 7.03
CA SER A 659 7.10 -2.60 6.00
C SER A 659 7.81 -3.92 6.33
N GLU A 660 7.08 -5.03 6.25
CA GLU A 660 7.62 -6.36 6.55
C GLU A 660 8.80 -6.75 5.65
N GLY A 661 8.84 -6.22 4.41
CA GLY A 661 9.92 -6.52 3.46
C GLY A 661 11.28 -5.95 3.83
N LEU A 662 11.32 -4.95 4.73
CA LEU A 662 12.54 -4.25 5.17
C LEU A 662 12.92 -4.59 6.62
N LEU A 663 12.07 -5.29 7.36
CA LEU A 663 12.27 -5.55 8.78
C LEU A 663 12.59 -7.00 9.07
N ILE A 664 13.58 -7.19 9.93
CA ILE A 664 13.95 -8.50 10.45
C ILE A 664 12.85 -9.04 11.38
N ASP A 665 12.26 -8.15 12.19
CA ASP A 665 11.24 -8.47 13.18
C ASP A 665 10.22 -7.32 13.28
N PRO A 666 9.05 -7.40 12.61
CA PRO A 666 8.04 -6.36 12.59
C PRO A 666 7.44 -6.04 13.97
N ASP A 667 7.25 -7.04 14.82
CA ASP A 667 6.66 -6.83 16.14
C ASP A 667 7.61 -6.06 17.07
N ARG A 668 8.89 -6.39 17.07
CA ARG A 668 9.91 -5.63 17.80
C ARG A 668 10.10 -4.23 17.25
N ALA A 669 10.04 -4.07 15.93
CA ALA A 669 10.09 -2.75 15.30
C ALA A 669 8.90 -1.87 15.73
N THR A 670 7.70 -2.44 15.78
CA THR A 670 6.51 -1.76 16.28
C THR A 670 6.66 -1.33 17.74
N GLN A 671 7.15 -2.21 18.61
CA GLN A 671 7.44 -1.88 20.01
C GLN A 671 8.53 -0.81 20.13
N TYR A 672 9.57 -0.89 19.31
CA TYR A 672 10.64 0.10 19.26
C TYR A 672 10.09 1.48 18.89
N VAL A 673 9.29 1.58 17.81
CA VAL A 673 8.70 2.84 17.36
C VAL A 673 7.77 3.44 18.41
N ALA A 674 6.90 2.62 19.04
CA ALA A 674 6.04 3.08 20.13
C ALA A 674 6.86 3.60 21.32
N SER A 675 7.89 2.85 21.73
CA SER A 675 8.78 3.26 22.82
C SER A 675 9.57 4.52 22.48
N PHE A 676 9.99 4.67 21.22
CA PHE A 676 10.68 5.85 20.72
C PHE A 676 9.80 7.10 20.86
N PHE A 677 8.55 7.07 20.38
CA PHE A 677 7.63 8.20 20.49
C PHE A 677 7.26 8.51 21.93
N GLN A 678 7.08 7.49 22.78
CA GLN A 678 6.83 7.65 24.20
C GLN A 678 8.01 8.34 24.90
N ALA A 679 9.24 7.97 24.56
CA ALA A 679 10.45 8.55 25.15
C ALA A 679 10.72 9.99 24.69
N GLN A 680 10.41 10.33 23.43
CA GLN A 680 10.73 11.64 22.84
C GLN A 680 9.79 12.76 23.27
N GLY A 681 8.59 12.49 23.71
CA GLY A 681 7.66 13.57 24.08
C GLY A 681 6.38 13.07 24.75
N LYS A 682 6.40 11.88 25.36
CA LYS A 682 5.22 11.22 25.93
C LYS A 682 4.10 11.07 24.89
N MET A 683 4.48 10.88 23.61
CA MET A 683 3.54 10.74 22.53
C MET A 683 2.93 9.34 22.51
N ILE A 684 1.64 9.27 22.30
CA ILE A 684 0.90 8.01 22.12
C ILE A 684 0.90 7.70 20.64
N THR A 685 1.29 6.49 20.28
CA THR A 685 1.27 6.07 18.88
C THR A 685 -0.11 5.56 18.50
N PHE A 686 -0.71 6.16 17.48
CA PHE A 686 -1.86 5.60 16.78
C PHE A 686 -1.36 4.83 15.57
N TRP A 687 -1.68 3.55 15.53
CA TRP A 687 -1.33 2.70 14.41
C TRP A 687 -2.43 2.73 13.35
N GLY A 688 -2.12 3.29 12.22
CA GLY A 688 -3.04 3.44 11.11
C GLY A 688 -2.65 4.59 10.20
N THR A 689 -3.39 4.75 9.11
CA THR A 689 -3.13 5.83 8.17
C THR A 689 -3.58 7.18 8.72
N PRO A 690 -2.96 8.29 8.29
CA PRO A 690 -3.44 9.65 8.60
C PRO A 690 -4.90 9.85 8.24
N ARG A 691 -5.33 9.29 7.10
CA ARG A 691 -6.73 9.33 6.64
C ARG A 691 -7.68 8.62 7.62
N ALA A 692 -7.34 7.40 8.04
CA ALA A 692 -8.17 6.63 8.98
C ALA A 692 -8.27 7.32 10.34
N PHE A 693 -7.16 7.90 10.82
CA PHE A 693 -7.13 8.68 12.03
C PHE A 693 -8.00 9.93 11.93
N MET A 694 -7.79 10.75 10.88
CA MET A 694 -8.53 12.00 10.69
C MET A 694 -10.03 11.77 10.48
N SER A 695 -10.43 10.72 9.76
CA SER A 695 -11.85 10.38 9.60
C SER A 695 -12.51 10.04 10.94
N LYS A 696 -11.82 9.28 11.81
CA LYS A 696 -12.32 8.96 13.16
C LYS A 696 -12.36 10.20 14.06
N LEU A 697 -11.31 11.02 14.00
CA LEU A 697 -11.25 12.27 14.77
C LEU A 697 -12.39 13.22 14.38
N MET A 698 -12.64 13.38 13.08
CA MET A 698 -13.73 14.24 12.60
C MET A 698 -15.08 13.74 13.05
N ALA A 699 -15.36 12.43 12.96
CA ALA A 699 -16.60 11.84 13.45
C ALA A 699 -16.85 12.13 14.95
N GLN A 700 -15.79 12.12 15.78
CA GLN A 700 -15.89 12.49 17.19
C GLN A 700 -16.13 14.01 17.36
N CYS A 701 -15.39 14.83 16.63
CA CYS A 701 -15.58 16.30 16.67
C CYS A 701 -16.98 16.75 16.19
N GLU A 702 -17.55 16.07 15.22
CA GLU A 702 -18.92 16.29 14.74
C GLU A 702 -19.95 15.86 15.81
N THR A 703 -19.74 14.71 16.44
CA THR A 703 -20.59 14.22 17.54
C THR A 703 -20.62 15.17 18.72
N ASP A 704 -19.45 15.75 19.07
CA ASP A 704 -19.32 16.68 20.20
C ASP A 704 -19.61 18.13 19.80
N GLY A 705 -20.06 18.40 18.56
CA GLY A 705 -20.49 19.71 18.06
C GLY A 705 -19.36 20.74 17.92
N ILE A 706 -18.11 20.30 17.83
CA ILE A 706 -16.94 21.17 17.62
C ILE A 706 -16.83 21.61 16.17
N VAL A 707 -17.23 20.72 15.24
CA VAL A 707 -17.25 20.95 13.80
C VAL A 707 -18.64 20.59 13.29
N LEU A 708 -19.20 21.44 12.43
CA LEU A 708 -20.49 21.15 11.80
C LEU A 708 -20.36 19.95 10.85
N PRO A 709 -21.36 19.04 10.79
CA PRO A 709 -21.43 18.02 9.76
C PRO A 709 -21.35 18.65 8.36
N GLU A 710 -20.73 17.97 7.43
CA GLU A 710 -20.49 18.53 6.08
C GLU A 710 -21.78 18.94 5.38
N SER A 711 -22.86 18.15 5.51
CA SER A 711 -24.18 18.47 4.98
C SER A 711 -24.75 19.78 5.54
N ALA A 712 -24.51 20.06 6.81
CA ALA A 712 -24.95 21.30 7.46
C ALA A 712 -24.07 22.49 7.07
N ALA A 713 -22.75 22.28 6.90
CA ALA A 713 -21.83 23.32 6.46
C ALA A 713 -22.12 23.78 5.02
N VAL A 714 -22.42 22.85 4.11
CA VAL A 714 -22.81 23.14 2.73
C VAL A 714 -24.16 23.92 2.69
N ALA A 715 -25.14 23.49 3.49
CA ALA A 715 -26.43 24.17 3.58
C ALA A 715 -26.27 25.60 4.14
N LEU A 716 -25.41 25.80 5.13
CA LEU A 716 -25.15 27.13 5.70
C LEU A 716 -24.40 28.05 4.72
N ALA A 717 -23.43 27.50 3.97
CA ALA A 717 -22.72 28.26 2.92
C ALA A 717 -23.65 28.70 1.78
N ALA A 718 -24.59 27.85 1.38
CA ALA A 718 -25.61 28.18 0.37
C ALA A 718 -26.57 29.26 0.86
N ILE A 719 -26.85 29.36 2.16
CA ILE A 719 -27.68 30.40 2.76
C ILE A 719 -26.92 31.74 2.83
N ILE A 720 -25.60 31.69 3.13
CA ILE A 720 -24.78 32.90 3.30
C ILE A 720 -24.34 33.50 1.96
N ASN A 721 -24.15 32.68 0.91
CA ASN A 721 -23.75 33.08 -0.43
C ASN A 721 -24.70 32.53 -1.50
N PRO A 722 -25.87 33.12 -1.71
CA PRO A 722 -26.84 32.61 -2.69
C PRO A 722 -26.43 32.82 -4.16
N VAL A 723 -25.31 33.49 -4.45
CA VAL A 723 -24.84 33.81 -5.82
C VAL A 723 -23.87 32.76 -6.39
N ALA A 724 -23.48 31.74 -5.62
CA ALA A 724 -22.54 30.72 -6.07
C ALA A 724 -23.19 29.37 -6.45
N ALA A 725 -24.50 29.32 -6.61
CA ALA A 725 -25.28 28.10 -6.83
C ALA A 725 -25.99 28.05 -8.22
N ASP A 726 -25.50 28.82 -9.22
CA ASP A 726 -25.88 28.70 -10.64
C ASP A 726 -24.70 28.33 -11.52
#